data_35a501d30108b669523a99fdefba30eb
#
_entry.id   35a501d30108b669523a99fdefba30eb
#
_cell.length_a   1.000
_cell.length_b   1.000
_cell.length_c   1.000
_cell.angle_alpha   90.00
_cell.angle_beta   90.00
_cell.angle_gamma   90.00
#
_symmetry.space_group_name_H-M   'P 1'
#
loop_
_entity.id
_entity.type
_entity.pdbx_description
1 polymer ?
#
loop_
_entity_poly.entity_id
_entity_poly.type
_entity_poly.pdbx_seq_one_letter_code
_entity_poly.pdbx_strand_id
1 'polypeptide(L)'
;GKDGVSQILSRVSMLGTVSVLRRTKLQMDESSKVLGARKLHGSSFGFTCPSDVPDGRSVGFVKHLSLVTTVSTSTGREEVAQVVKDFKSCIPLGRIHPSAWNPSWTPIRINGDLTHVCTENTDRLYASLIDLRRQGGIAATVSIAWNRTSNEMVISTDQGRPIRPLYRPGMTPRDIMKISTWKKLQSDCFDLVDSAECDTIQISMTPFSPKLSSEIHGIFLLSALAAVIPYCDHNPSPRVCFSCAQSRQGAGWYHSNFDKRFDTITLILNSPQRPICETWAYSHILGKGGCMPYGENAITAIAVYSGYNQEDSVILNKDSLERGMFSTTYFHSYTVAEDVIDANAKTHTMIANPATNPLYTELVKLKADKDYSKLDADGIIKVGAMVDENTVLVGRVSPISEALTGLIKGYRDISVTPNRGQRGVIDGIQQYTIVVGGGFTVRGLKLRIAESRMPILGDKFSSRHGQKGTVGMILPASDMPFNAAGLRPDLILNPHGLPTRMTTGQYLESMGARIGNKVGSIVDATPFTSQNQVVEYRELLTSNGFQPNGSDMMYNGMTGEMMEMEIFVGPVYYLRSKLMVEDKINYRDTGARTLLTHQPLEGRSAGGGLRIGEMERDALLAHGVSAFIEESFMKRSDEHEVLYQKSSGLLDTTQEGPVDVLRMPYSMSLFIKELEAMHIQPRIETS
;
A
#
# COMPACT_ATOMS: atom_id res chain seq x y z
N GLY A 1 -17.99 14.40 1.69
CA GLY A 1 -16.80 14.95 1.01
C GLY A 1 -16.61 14.31 -0.36
N LYS A 2 -15.81 14.96 -1.22
CA LYS A 2 -15.49 14.38 -2.55
C LYS A 2 -14.47 13.26 -2.37
N ASP A 3 -14.70 12.11 -2.98
CA ASP A 3 -13.79 10.98 -2.97
C ASP A 3 -12.43 11.32 -3.58
N GLY A 4 -11.36 10.84 -2.96
CA GLY A 4 -10.00 11.00 -3.46
C GLY A 4 -9.30 12.31 -3.11
N VAL A 5 -9.99 13.29 -2.51
CA VAL A 5 -9.37 14.58 -2.10
C VAL A 5 -8.50 14.37 -0.87
N SER A 6 -8.98 13.62 0.12
CA SER A 6 -8.20 13.24 1.30
C SER A 6 -7.89 11.75 1.27
N GLN A 7 -6.61 11.41 1.41
CA GLN A 7 -6.13 10.03 1.37
C GLN A 7 -5.20 9.76 2.55
N ILE A 8 -5.20 8.52 3.04
CA ILE A 8 -4.31 8.09 4.12
C ILE A 8 -2.89 7.92 3.57
N LEU A 9 -1.92 8.55 4.21
CA LEU A 9 -0.51 8.37 3.88
C LEU A 9 -0.02 7.01 4.36
N SER A 10 0.52 6.21 3.45
CA SER A 10 1.11 4.90 3.79
C SER A 10 2.42 5.07 4.58
N ARG A 11 2.56 4.34 5.69
CA ARG A 11 3.76 4.31 6.54
C ARG A 11 4.27 2.88 6.75
N VAL A 12 4.18 2.04 5.72
CA VAL A 12 4.69 0.66 5.74
C VAL A 12 6.16 0.62 5.30
N SER A 13 6.48 1.40 4.28
CA SER A 13 7.85 1.56 3.78
C SER A 13 8.03 2.97 3.21
N MET A 14 9.27 3.42 3.06
CA MET A 14 9.56 4.72 2.43
C MET A 14 9.08 4.75 0.97
N LEU A 15 9.24 3.65 0.23
CA LEU A 15 8.70 3.53 -1.13
C LEU A 15 7.18 3.68 -1.18
N GLY A 16 6.46 3.06 -0.25
CA GLY A 16 5.02 3.21 -0.12
C GLY A 16 4.61 4.66 0.12
N THR A 17 5.34 5.38 0.97
CA THR A 17 5.11 6.80 1.24
C THR A 17 5.32 7.66 -0.01
N VAL A 18 6.43 7.49 -0.71
CA VAL A 18 6.74 8.21 -1.96
C VAL A 18 5.67 7.93 -3.03
N SER A 19 5.24 6.66 -3.15
CA SER A 19 4.20 6.27 -4.11
C SER A 19 2.88 7.00 -3.87
N VAL A 20 2.44 7.10 -2.61
CA VAL A 20 1.18 7.80 -2.28
C VAL A 20 1.27 9.29 -2.59
N LEU A 21 2.41 9.94 -2.29
CA LEU A 21 2.63 11.36 -2.59
C LEU A 21 2.69 11.68 -4.08
N ARG A 22 2.98 10.71 -4.92
CA ARG A 22 3.07 10.85 -6.38
C ARG A 22 1.90 10.19 -7.13
N ARG A 23 0.82 9.91 -6.43
CA ARG A 23 -0.38 9.27 -6.96
C ARG A 23 -1.37 10.33 -7.42
N THR A 24 -2.03 10.06 -8.54
CA THR A 24 -3.20 10.81 -9.02
C THR A 24 -4.42 9.90 -9.02
N LYS A 25 -5.57 10.41 -8.62
CA LYS A 25 -6.84 9.68 -8.63
C LYS A 25 -7.90 10.50 -9.37
N LEU A 26 -8.59 9.87 -10.32
CA LEU A 26 -9.76 10.45 -10.95
C LEU A 26 -10.92 10.48 -9.95
N GLN A 27 -11.68 11.59 -9.94
CA GLN A 27 -12.86 11.74 -9.10
C GLN A 27 -14.09 11.08 -9.77
N MET A 28 -13.98 9.79 -10.03
CA MET A 28 -15.06 8.96 -10.61
C MET A 28 -15.29 7.76 -9.70
N ASP A 29 -16.50 7.25 -9.73
CA ASP A 29 -16.85 6.02 -9.02
C ASP A 29 -16.07 4.83 -9.63
N GLU A 30 -15.35 4.12 -8.77
CA GLU A 30 -14.55 2.96 -9.16
C GLU A 30 -15.40 1.78 -9.68
N SER A 31 -16.69 1.76 -9.38
CA SER A 31 -17.65 0.79 -9.92
C SER A 31 -18.05 1.08 -11.38
N SER A 32 -17.76 2.28 -11.87
CA SER A 32 -18.09 2.71 -13.23
C SER A 32 -17.40 1.83 -14.29
N LYS A 33 -18.19 1.39 -15.28
CA LYS A 33 -17.73 0.56 -16.41
C LYS A 33 -17.14 1.35 -17.58
N VAL A 34 -16.78 2.62 -17.38
CA VAL A 34 -16.21 3.48 -18.44
C VAL A 34 -14.83 2.97 -18.85
N LEU A 35 -14.74 2.42 -20.06
CA LEU A 35 -13.50 1.85 -20.60
C LEU A 35 -12.48 2.93 -21.00
N GLY A 36 -12.93 4.06 -21.53
CA GLY A 36 -12.05 5.13 -22.02
C GLY A 36 -11.13 5.70 -20.96
N ALA A 37 -11.65 5.93 -19.72
CA ALA A 37 -10.86 6.42 -18.60
C ALA A 37 -9.87 5.38 -18.03
N ARG A 38 -10.08 4.09 -18.30
CA ARG A 38 -9.24 2.98 -17.81
C ARG A 38 -8.10 2.64 -18.77
N LYS A 39 -8.26 2.93 -20.07
CA LYS A 39 -7.24 2.63 -21.07
C LYS A 39 -6.04 3.55 -20.98
N LEU A 40 -4.88 3.02 -21.33
CA LEU A 40 -3.68 3.81 -21.53
C LEU A 40 -3.82 4.66 -22.81
N HIS A 41 -3.58 5.96 -22.70
CA HIS A 41 -3.61 6.89 -23.81
C HIS A 41 -2.21 7.37 -24.15
N GLY A 42 -1.91 7.66 -25.42
CA GLY A 42 -0.57 8.11 -25.86
C GLY A 42 -0.09 9.39 -25.19
N SER A 43 -0.99 10.33 -24.86
CA SER A 43 -0.66 11.57 -24.15
C SER A 43 -0.12 11.36 -22.72
N SER A 44 -0.25 10.17 -22.16
CA SER A 44 0.31 9.81 -20.85
C SER A 44 1.81 9.51 -20.89
N PHE A 45 2.39 9.34 -22.09
CA PHE A 45 3.80 8.99 -22.27
C PHE A 45 4.73 10.01 -21.61
N GLY A 46 5.57 9.54 -20.70
CA GLY A 46 6.53 10.34 -19.95
C GLY A 46 5.94 11.18 -18.81
N PHE A 47 4.61 11.24 -18.65
CA PHE A 47 3.93 11.95 -17.55
C PHE A 47 3.43 11.01 -16.48
N THR A 48 2.86 9.86 -16.86
CA THR A 48 2.41 8.83 -15.95
C THR A 48 3.00 7.48 -16.33
N CYS A 49 3.33 6.67 -15.33
CA CYS A 49 3.91 5.36 -15.54
C CYS A 49 2.93 4.41 -16.22
N PRO A 50 3.32 3.71 -17.30
CA PRO A 50 2.44 2.75 -17.98
C PRO A 50 2.26 1.44 -17.19
N SER A 51 3.19 1.11 -16.30
CA SER A 51 3.23 -0.18 -15.60
C SER A 51 2.85 -0.10 -14.12
N ASP A 52 2.86 1.09 -13.49
CA ASP A 52 2.47 1.26 -12.09
C ASP A 52 1.00 1.68 -11.99
N VAL A 53 0.11 0.73 -12.17
CA VAL A 53 -1.35 0.90 -12.12
C VAL A 53 -1.91 -0.14 -11.14
N PRO A 54 -2.89 0.19 -10.29
CA PRO A 54 -3.53 -0.79 -9.43
C PRO A 54 -4.29 -1.82 -10.27
N ASP A 55 -4.42 -3.02 -9.71
CA ASP A 55 -5.25 -4.09 -10.27
C ASP A 55 -6.69 -4.02 -9.74
N GLY A 56 -7.66 -4.63 -10.45
CA GLY A 56 -9.04 -4.72 -10.04
C GLY A 56 -9.88 -3.46 -10.36
N ARG A 57 -10.73 -3.04 -9.44
CA ARG A 57 -11.75 -1.98 -9.66
C ARG A 57 -11.16 -0.62 -10.00
N SER A 58 -10.00 -0.29 -9.47
CA SER A 58 -9.34 1.01 -9.64
C SER A 58 -8.45 1.11 -10.87
N VAL A 59 -8.42 0.09 -11.76
CA VAL A 59 -7.59 0.06 -12.97
C VAL A 59 -7.83 1.32 -13.81
N GLY A 60 -6.74 2.07 -14.10
CA GLY A 60 -6.76 3.28 -14.91
C GLY A 60 -7.28 4.54 -14.21
N PHE A 61 -8.07 4.43 -13.13
CA PHE A 61 -8.52 5.60 -12.35
C PHE A 61 -7.44 6.13 -11.41
N VAL A 62 -6.55 5.25 -10.96
CA VAL A 62 -5.37 5.63 -10.18
C VAL A 62 -4.15 5.49 -11.07
N LYS A 63 -3.36 6.56 -11.17
CA LYS A 63 -2.11 6.61 -11.95
C LYS A 63 -0.99 7.17 -11.07
N HIS A 64 0.23 6.82 -11.40
CA HIS A 64 1.42 7.32 -10.70
C HIS A 64 2.25 8.17 -11.63
N LEU A 65 2.70 9.33 -11.16
CA LEU A 65 3.56 10.23 -11.94
C LEU A 65 4.88 9.55 -12.26
N SER A 66 5.35 9.74 -13.48
CA SER A 66 6.69 9.31 -13.90
C SER A 66 7.78 10.01 -13.08
N LEU A 67 8.96 9.44 -12.99
CA LEU A 67 10.00 9.79 -12.01
C LEU A 67 10.33 11.29 -11.98
N VAL A 68 10.45 11.94 -13.13
CA VAL A 68 10.81 13.36 -13.26
C VAL A 68 9.63 14.29 -13.48
N THR A 69 8.43 13.75 -13.58
CA THR A 69 7.23 14.56 -13.79
C THR A 69 6.91 15.37 -12.53
N THR A 70 6.66 16.65 -12.74
CA THR A 70 6.20 17.59 -11.71
C THR A 70 4.87 18.21 -12.13
N VAL A 71 4.23 18.92 -11.22
CA VAL A 71 2.97 19.61 -11.47
C VAL A 71 3.27 21.11 -11.58
N SER A 72 2.73 21.76 -12.63
CA SER A 72 2.93 23.18 -12.87
C SER A 72 2.29 24.04 -11.77
N THR A 73 2.94 25.14 -11.44
CA THR A 73 2.40 26.21 -10.61
C THR A 73 1.77 27.27 -11.51
N SER A 74 0.80 28.03 -11.00
CA SER A 74 0.18 29.13 -11.73
C SER A 74 1.21 30.23 -12.05
N THR A 75 1.16 30.74 -13.27
CA THR A 75 1.92 31.92 -13.73
C THR A 75 0.96 32.96 -14.23
N GLY A 76 1.38 34.24 -14.21
CA GLY A 76 0.53 35.36 -14.59
C GLY A 76 0.04 35.25 -16.03
N ARG A 77 -1.29 35.06 -16.22
CA ARG A 77 -1.91 35.09 -17.55
C ARG A 77 -1.70 36.43 -18.26
N GLU A 78 -1.84 37.53 -17.51
CA GLU A 78 -1.75 38.88 -18.02
C GLU A 78 -0.35 39.22 -18.50
N GLU A 79 0.69 38.74 -17.82
CA GLU A 79 2.09 38.90 -18.25
C GLU A 79 2.33 38.26 -19.62
N VAL A 80 1.84 37.02 -19.81
CA VAL A 80 1.98 36.33 -21.10
C VAL A 80 1.14 36.99 -22.19
N ALA A 81 -0.07 37.44 -21.87
CA ALA A 81 -0.91 38.16 -22.82
C ALA A 81 -0.26 39.49 -23.27
N GLN A 82 0.42 40.20 -22.36
CA GLN A 82 1.17 41.41 -22.69
C GLN A 82 2.37 41.10 -23.59
N VAL A 83 3.13 40.05 -23.29
CA VAL A 83 4.24 39.60 -24.15
C VAL A 83 3.75 39.28 -25.57
N VAL A 84 2.62 38.55 -25.70
CA VAL A 84 2.03 38.23 -27.02
C VAL A 84 1.60 39.51 -27.74
N LYS A 85 1.02 40.47 -27.04
CA LYS A 85 0.58 41.78 -27.59
C LYS A 85 1.75 42.65 -28.12
N ASP A 86 2.92 42.53 -27.52
CA ASP A 86 4.11 43.30 -27.90
C ASP A 86 4.67 42.86 -29.26
N PHE A 87 4.27 41.70 -29.78
CA PHE A 87 4.61 41.27 -31.13
C PHE A 87 3.71 41.96 -32.16
N LYS A 88 4.30 42.69 -33.09
CA LYS A 88 3.59 43.45 -34.13
C LYS A 88 2.69 42.61 -35.02
N SER A 89 3.00 41.31 -35.18
CA SER A 89 2.22 40.34 -35.95
C SER A 89 0.98 39.82 -35.19
N CYS A 90 0.81 40.17 -33.91
CA CYS A 90 -0.31 39.72 -33.10
C CYS A 90 -1.32 40.84 -32.87
N ILE A 91 -2.54 40.64 -33.31
CA ILE A 91 -3.66 41.55 -33.16
C ILE A 91 -4.63 41.03 -32.10
N PRO A 92 -5.00 41.84 -31.08
CA PRO A 92 -6.06 41.46 -30.15
C PRO A 92 -7.39 41.23 -30.88
N LEU A 93 -8.11 40.17 -30.53
CA LEU A 93 -9.36 39.77 -31.19
C LEU A 93 -10.40 40.90 -31.22
N GLY A 94 -10.51 41.69 -30.15
CA GLY A 94 -11.44 42.83 -30.08
C GLY A 94 -11.19 43.97 -31.07
N ARG A 95 -10.06 43.95 -31.80
CA ARG A 95 -9.74 44.91 -32.87
C ARG A 95 -10.02 44.40 -34.27
N ILE A 96 -10.44 43.14 -34.42
CA ILE A 96 -10.67 42.50 -35.70
C ILE A 96 -12.18 42.48 -35.98
N HIS A 97 -12.57 43.09 -37.11
CA HIS A 97 -13.95 43.01 -37.56
C HIS A 97 -14.22 41.59 -38.13
N PRO A 98 -15.36 40.96 -37.83
CA PRO A 98 -15.64 39.57 -38.29
C PRO A 98 -15.51 39.37 -39.81
N SER A 99 -15.82 40.35 -40.61
CA SER A 99 -15.68 40.31 -42.09
C SER A 99 -14.23 40.36 -42.57
N ALA A 100 -13.30 40.77 -41.73
CA ALA A 100 -11.87 40.82 -42.06
C ALA A 100 -11.11 39.51 -41.67
N TRP A 101 -11.81 38.54 -41.14
CA TRP A 101 -11.21 37.25 -40.76
C TRP A 101 -10.64 36.53 -41.96
N ASN A 102 -9.36 36.15 -41.87
CA ASN A 102 -8.70 35.35 -42.88
C ASN A 102 -8.40 33.94 -42.30
N PRO A 103 -8.85 32.87 -42.95
CA PRO A 103 -8.59 31.48 -42.49
C PRO A 103 -7.12 31.07 -42.39
N SER A 104 -6.22 31.82 -43.05
CA SER A 104 -4.77 31.59 -42.96
C SER A 104 -4.13 32.13 -41.67
N TRP A 105 -4.84 32.97 -40.93
CA TRP A 105 -4.36 33.52 -39.68
C TRP A 105 -4.39 32.43 -38.58
N THR A 106 -3.41 32.51 -37.66
CA THR A 106 -3.32 31.56 -36.55
C THR A 106 -3.97 32.16 -35.30
N PRO A 107 -5.08 31.60 -34.81
CA PRO A 107 -5.68 32.01 -33.53
C PRO A 107 -4.78 31.58 -32.37
N ILE A 108 -4.66 32.48 -31.38
CA ILE A 108 -3.88 32.28 -30.17
C ILE A 108 -4.84 32.20 -28.98
N ARG A 109 -4.87 31.05 -28.33
CA ARG A 109 -5.63 30.83 -27.08
C ARG A 109 -4.70 30.90 -25.90
N ILE A 110 -5.10 31.64 -24.88
CA ILE A 110 -4.42 31.66 -23.58
C ILE A 110 -5.38 31.10 -22.54
N ASN A 111 -5.04 29.96 -21.97
CA ASN A 111 -5.88 29.21 -21.01
C ASN A 111 -7.29 28.92 -21.55
N GLY A 112 -7.40 28.57 -22.83
CA GLY A 112 -8.65 28.27 -23.50
C GLY A 112 -9.36 29.47 -24.13
N ASP A 113 -9.10 30.71 -23.69
CA ASP A 113 -9.71 31.90 -24.24
C ASP A 113 -8.96 32.35 -25.51
N LEU A 114 -9.70 32.61 -26.58
CA LEU A 114 -9.18 33.18 -27.80
C LEU A 114 -8.90 34.69 -27.56
N THR A 115 -7.65 35.04 -27.45
CA THR A 115 -7.22 36.41 -27.07
C THR A 115 -6.65 37.23 -28.21
N HIS A 116 -5.83 36.59 -29.03
CA HIS A 116 -5.09 37.23 -30.12
C HIS A 116 -5.13 36.40 -31.39
N VAL A 117 -4.76 37.01 -32.50
CA VAL A 117 -4.60 36.35 -33.80
C VAL A 117 -3.27 36.76 -34.38
N CYS A 118 -2.46 35.79 -34.81
CA CYS A 118 -1.24 36.07 -35.57
C CYS A 118 -1.57 36.18 -37.06
N THR A 119 -1.24 37.32 -37.65
CA THR A 119 -1.57 37.62 -39.05
C THR A 119 -0.42 37.35 -40.02
N GLU A 120 0.78 37.18 -39.50
CA GLU A 120 2.01 36.96 -40.26
C GLU A 120 2.71 35.71 -39.79
N ASN A 121 3.92 35.48 -40.20
CA ASN A 121 4.75 34.29 -39.98
C ASN A 121 4.68 33.71 -38.53
N THR A 122 3.83 32.71 -38.35
CA THR A 122 3.61 32.01 -37.07
C THR A 122 4.84 31.22 -36.60
N ASP A 123 5.67 30.68 -37.51
CA ASP A 123 6.92 30.01 -37.17
C ASP A 123 7.87 30.91 -36.42
N ARG A 124 7.98 32.18 -36.89
CA ARG A 124 8.84 33.19 -36.25
C ARG A 124 8.32 33.58 -34.87
N LEU A 125 6.99 33.73 -34.74
CA LEU A 125 6.36 34.01 -33.45
C LEU A 125 6.62 32.86 -32.46
N TYR A 126 6.37 31.62 -32.88
CA TYR A 126 6.59 30.45 -32.06
C TYR A 126 8.05 30.35 -31.60
N ALA A 127 9.02 30.49 -32.51
CA ALA A 127 10.44 30.45 -32.16
C ALA A 127 10.80 31.56 -31.15
N SER A 128 10.31 32.79 -31.36
CA SER A 128 10.57 33.90 -30.45
C SER A 128 9.98 33.70 -29.05
N LEU A 129 8.78 33.12 -28.93
CA LEU A 129 8.16 32.80 -27.66
C LEU A 129 8.93 31.69 -26.89
N ILE A 130 9.42 30.66 -27.59
CA ILE A 130 10.28 29.63 -27.02
C ILE A 130 11.61 30.23 -26.53
N ASP A 131 12.23 31.10 -27.31
CA ASP A 131 13.47 31.76 -26.92
C ASP A 131 13.28 32.67 -25.71
N LEU A 132 12.18 33.44 -25.64
CA LEU A 132 11.82 34.25 -24.47
C LEU A 132 11.64 33.37 -23.21
N ARG A 133 11.00 32.22 -23.34
CA ARG A 133 10.87 31.22 -22.22
C ARG A 133 12.26 30.75 -21.78
N ARG A 134 13.13 30.44 -22.71
CA ARG A 134 14.52 30.00 -22.42
C ARG A 134 15.38 31.07 -21.78
N GLN A 135 15.14 32.33 -22.13
CA GLN A 135 15.84 33.51 -21.57
C GLN A 135 15.25 33.97 -20.23
N GLY A 136 14.11 33.42 -19.82
CA GLY A 136 13.42 33.78 -18.57
C GLY A 136 12.48 35.00 -18.71
N GLY A 137 12.21 35.49 -19.90
CA GLY A 137 11.18 36.52 -20.16
C GLY A 137 9.75 35.99 -20.02
N ILE A 138 9.58 34.67 -20.13
CA ILE A 138 8.36 33.95 -19.83
C ILE A 138 8.75 32.82 -18.83
N ALA A 139 7.87 32.52 -17.88
CA ALA A 139 8.12 31.48 -16.91
C ALA A 139 8.34 30.12 -17.58
N ALA A 140 9.31 29.34 -17.10
CA ALA A 140 9.69 28.04 -17.68
C ALA A 140 8.57 26.98 -17.70
N THR A 141 7.56 27.14 -16.84
CA THR A 141 6.40 26.25 -16.72
C THR A 141 5.26 26.58 -17.69
N VAL A 142 5.35 27.68 -18.44
CA VAL A 142 4.35 28.04 -19.46
C VAL A 142 4.51 27.12 -20.67
N SER A 143 3.43 26.48 -21.06
CA SER A 143 3.37 25.63 -22.24
C SER A 143 2.99 26.47 -23.47
N ILE A 144 3.68 26.20 -24.57
CA ILE A 144 3.44 26.86 -25.87
C ILE A 144 3.29 25.76 -26.91
N ALA A 145 2.05 25.36 -27.18
CA ALA A 145 1.73 24.34 -28.15
C ALA A 145 1.22 24.95 -29.45
N TRP A 146 1.83 24.62 -30.57
CA TRP A 146 1.36 25.02 -31.87
C TRP A 146 0.98 23.81 -32.71
N ASN A 147 -0.33 23.59 -32.84
CA ASN A 147 -0.86 22.59 -33.72
C ASN A 147 -0.86 23.10 -35.17
N ARG A 148 0.06 22.56 -35.96
CA ARG A 148 0.22 22.93 -37.36
C ARG A 148 -0.93 22.44 -38.25
N THR A 149 -1.59 21.35 -37.87
CA THR A 149 -2.70 20.76 -38.65
C THR A 149 -3.97 21.62 -38.54
N SER A 150 -4.32 22.07 -37.32
CA SER A 150 -5.45 22.96 -37.08
C SER A 150 -5.08 24.41 -37.21
N ASN A 151 -3.80 24.76 -37.43
CA ASN A 151 -3.24 26.10 -37.44
C ASN A 151 -3.66 26.93 -36.22
N GLU A 152 -3.55 26.36 -35.03
CA GLU A 152 -3.92 27.00 -33.76
C GLU A 152 -2.78 26.93 -32.74
N MET A 153 -2.53 28.07 -32.07
CA MET A 153 -1.54 28.16 -31.00
C MET A 153 -2.24 28.22 -29.65
N VAL A 154 -1.89 27.30 -28.75
CA VAL A 154 -2.43 27.22 -27.38
C VAL A 154 -1.31 27.50 -26.38
N ILE A 155 -1.49 28.53 -25.56
CA ILE A 155 -0.57 28.87 -24.47
C ILE A 155 -1.27 28.60 -23.15
N SER A 156 -0.65 27.77 -22.31
CA SER A 156 -1.21 27.40 -21.02
C SER A 156 -0.33 27.91 -19.89
N THR A 157 -0.90 28.72 -19.00
CA THR A 157 -0.24 29.30 -17.83
C THR A 157 -0.80 28.74 -16.52
N ASP A 158 -1.86 27.88 -16.60
CA ASP A 158 -2.59 27.37 -15.45
C ASP A 158 -1.74 26.40 -14.63
N GLN A 159 -2.09 26.32 -13.35
CA GLN A 159 -1.57 25.32 -12.43
C GLN A 159 -2.19 23.93 -12.69
N GLY A 160 -1.54 22.89 -12.15
CA GLY A 160 -2.11 21.53 -12.14
C GLY A 160 -1.83 20.73 -13.41
N ARG A 161 -1.05 21.23 -14.36
CA ARG A 161 -0.62 20.47 -15.54
C ARG A 161 0.60 19.62 -15.21
N PRO A 162 0.64 18.33 -15.59
CA PRO A 162 1.87 17.55 -15.51
C PRO A 162 2.88 18.09 -16.53
N ILE A 163 4.10 18.35 -16.09
CA ILE A 163 5.21 18.83 -16.90
C ILE A 163 6.43 17.95 -16.71
N ARG A 164 7.22 17.76 -17.76
CA ARG A 164 8.44 16.97 -17.72
C ARG A 164 9.61 17.65 -18.45
N PRO A 165 10.86 17.42 -18.03
CA PRO A 165 12.04 17.98 -18.68
C PRO A 165 12.43 17.17 -19.92
N LEU A 166 12.82 17.85 -20.98
CA LEU A 166 13.49 17.33 -22.17
C LEU A 166 14.80 18.07 -22.39
N TYR A 167 15.82 17.41 -22.92
CA TYR A 167 17.01 18.10 -23.37
C TYR A 167 16.70 19.03 -24.54
N ARG A 168 17.28 20.23 -24.51
CA ARG A 168 17.21 21.18 -25.62
C ARG A 168 17.95 20.64 -26.84
N PRO A 169 17.51 21.01 -28.05
CA PRO A 169 18.26 20.72 -29.30
C PRO A 169 19.69 21.20 -29.23
N GLY A 170 20.63 20.40 -29.71
CA GLY A 170 22.05 20.77 -29.82
C GLY A 170 22.85 20.71 -28.52
N MET A 171 22.28 20.29 -27.43
CA MET A 171 23.00 20.05 -26.17
C MET A 171 23.98 18.87 -26.30
N THR A 172 25.12 18.96 -25.61
CA THR A 172 26.12 17.90 -25.54
C THR A 172 26.41 17.52 -24.07
N PRO A 173 26.91 16.29 -23.80
CA PRO A 173 27.31 15.90 -22.45
C PRO A 173 28.32 16.85 -21.82
N ARG A 174 29.22 17.44 -22.64
CA ARG A 174 30.23 18.39 -22.19
C ARG A 174 29.63 19.70 -21.66
N ASP A 175 28.51 20.13 -22.22
CA ASP A 175 27.85 21.36 -21.79
C ASP A 175 27.20 21.18 -20.42
N ILE A 176 26.61 20.02 -20.17
CA ILE A 176 26.07 19.66 -18.87
C ILE A 176 27.15 19.61 -17.78
N MET A 177 28.31 19.02 -18.09
CA MET A 177 29.42 18.91 -17.13
C MET A 177 30.02 20.27 -16.72
N LYS A 178 29.86 21.32 -17.54
CA LYS A 178 30.32 22.69 -17.22
C LYS A 178 29.42 23.39 -16.20
N ILE A 179 28.22 22.92 -15.99
CA ILE A 179 27.24 23.58 -15.16
C ILE A 179 27.36 23.13 -13.71
N SER A 180 27.63 24.05 -12.80
CA SER A 180 27.89 23.74 -11.39
C SER A 180 26.64 23.85 -10.49
N THR A 181 25.56 24.48 -10.95
CA THR A 181 24.37 24.72 -10.13
C THR A 181 23.11 24.17 -10.78
N TRP A 182 22.25 23.57 -9.94
CA TRP A 182 20.96 23.00 -10.38
C TRP A 182 20.09 24.03 -11.12
N LYS A 183 20.03 25.26 -10.62
CA LYS A 183 19.23 26.32 -11.25
C LYS A 183 19.68 26.61 -12.68
N LYS A 184 20.99 26.69 -12.92
CA LYS A 184 21.54 26.89 -14.28
C LYS A 184 21.33 25.65 -15.15
N LEU A 185 21.46 24.43 -14.59
CA LEU A 185 21.17 23.20 -15.32
C LEU A 185 19.72 23.21 -15.84
N GLN A 186 18.78 23.57 -14.98
CA GLN A 186 17.37 23.63 -15.33
C GLN A 186 17.08 24.70 -16.36
N SER A 187 17.68 25.92 -16.25
CA SER A 187 17.46 27.02 -17.18
C SER A 187 18.12 26.82 -18.53
N ASP A 188 19.29 26.20 -18.59
CA ASP A 188 20.12 26.19 -19.80
C ASP A 188 19.99 24.89 -20.60
N CYS A 189 19.74 23.74 -19.95
CA CYS A 189 19.74 22.44 -20.58
C CYS A 189 18.37 21.85 -20.87
N PHE A 190 17.35 22.24 -20.10
CA PHE A 190 16.04 21.62 -20.19
C PHE A 190 14.95 22.55 -20.65
N ASP A 191 14.04 22.06 -21.49
CA ASP A 191 12.74 22.63 -21.73
C ASP A 191 11.70 21.81 -20.91
N LEU A 192 10.87 22.51 -20.12
CA LEU A 192 9.75 21.88 -19.41
C LEU A 192 8.54 21.90 -20.31
N VAL A 193 8.06 20.72 -20.67
CA VAL A 193 6.95 20.56 -21.62
C VAL A 193 5.77 19.84 -20.94
N ASP A 194 4.56 20.21 -21.33
CA ASP A 194 3.34 19.48 -20.95
C ASP A 194 2.86 18.55 -22.07
N SER A 195 1.75 17.87 -21.88
CA SER A 195 1.21 16.92 -22.84
C SER A 195 0.78 17.59 -24.15
N ALA A 196 0.22 18.81 -24.10
CA ALA A 196 -0.20 19.53 -25.28
C ALA A 196 1.01 19.97 -26.14
N GLU A 197 2.08 20.44 -25.51
CA GLU A 197 3.32 20.79 -26.21
C GLU A 197 4.01 19.52 -26.76
N CYS A 198 4.02 18.40 -26.01
CA CYS A 198 4.57 17.13 -26.49
C CYS A 198 3.89 16.60 -27.76
N ASP A 199 2.58 16.82 -27.91
CA ASP A 199 1.85 16.38 -29.10
C ASP A 199 2.20 17.21 -30.36
N THR A 200 2.78 18.40 -30.18
CA THR A 200 3.08 19.33 -31.29
C THR A 200 4.57 19.37 -31.68
N ILE A 201 5.46 18.86 -30.83
CA ILE A 201 6.90 18.84 -31.06
C ILE A 201 7.40 17.45 -31.45
N GLN A 202 8.52 17.41 -32.18
CA GLN A 202 9.23 16.16 -32.46
C GLN A 202 10.26 15.90 -31.37
N ILE A 203 10.22 14.71 -30.76
CA ILE A 203 11.12 14.31 -29.68
C ILE A 203 11.97 13.12 -30.14
N SER A 204 13.29 13.22 -29.98
CA SER A 204 14.22 12.12 -30.21
C SER A 204 14.23 11.20 -28.98
N MET A 205 14.15 9.90 -29.22
CA MET A 205 14.31 8.90 -28.15
C MET A 205 15.78 8.73 -27.72
N THR A 206 16.73 9.08 -28.60
CA THR A 206 18.15 9.08 -28.27
C THR A 206 18.54 10.42 -27.65
N PRO A 207 19.24 10.43 -26.50
CA PRO A 207 19.68 11.67 -25.87
C PRO A 207 20.64 12.48 -26.76
N PHE A 208 20.68 13.78 -26.55
CA PHE A 208 21.59 14.71 -27.22
C PHE A 208 21.43 14.81 -28.75
N SER A 209 20.18 14.89 -29.22
CA SER A 209 19.92 15.14 -30.64
C SER A 209 20.35 16.55 -31.04
N PRO A 210 21.02 16.75 -32.20
CA PRO A 210 21.47 18.09 -32.64
C PRO A 210 20.33 19.00 -33.10
N LYS A 211 19.19 18.43 -33.54
CA LYS A 211 18.10 19.21 -34.13
C LYS A 211 16.78 19.13 -33.36
N LEU A 212 16.59 18.09 -32.59
CA LEU A 212 15.32 17.83 -31.89
C LEU A 212 15.51 17.88 -30.39
N SER A 213 14.46 18.24 -29.67
CA SER A 213 14.41 17.96 -28.22
C SER A 213 14.52 16.45 -27.99
N SER A 214 15.19 16.04 -26.93
CA SER A 214 15.46 14.62 -26.74
C SER A 214 15.13 14.17 -25.32
N GLU A 215 14.78 12.87 -25.23
CA GLU A 215 14.58 12.20 -23.95
C GLU A 215 15.90 12.15 -23.17
N ILE A 216 15.83 12.19 -21.85
CA ILE A 216 17.00 12.11 -20.99
C ILE A 216 17.45 10.67 -20.85
N HIS A 217 16.56 9.77 -20.41
CA HIS A 217 16.81 8.34 -20.27
C HIS A 217 15.47 7.60 -20.11
N GLY A 218 15.40 6.34 -20.58
CA GLY A 218 14.19 5.53 -20.51
C GLY A 218 13.62 5.30 -19.11
N ILE A 219 14.47 5.27 -18.08
CA ILE A 219 14.04 5.10 -16.69
C ILE A 219 13.06 6.20 -16.22
N PHE A 220 13.14 7.40 -16.81
CA PHE A 220 12.29 8.53 -16.45
C PHE A 220 10.83 8.40 -16.93
N LEU A 221 10.55 7.40 -17.76
CA LEU A 221 9.18 7.03 -18.14
C LEU A 221 8.46 6.25 -17.03
N LEU A 222 9.22 5.67 -16.11
CA LEU A 222 8.72 4.83 -15.03
C LEU A 222 8.38 5.67 -13.79
N SER A 223 7.47 5.14 -12.95
CA SER A 223 7.21 5.69 -11.62
C SER A 223 8.39 5.45 -10.68
N ALA A 224 8.35 6.08 -9.51
CA ALA A 224 9.36 5.86 -8.48
C ALA A 224 9.51 4.38 -8.08
N LEU A 225 8.39 3.63 -8.02
CA LEU A 225 8.42 2.21 -7.68
C LEU A 225 8.94 1.35 -8.84
N ALA A 226 8.43 1.57 -10.03
CA ALA A 226 8.85 0.80 -11.20
C ALA A 226 10.34 1.04 -11.53
N ALA A 227 10.84 2.26 -11.31
CA ALA A 227 12.24 2.60 -11.53
C ALA A 227 13.22 1.94 -10.54
N VAL A 228 12.74 1.47 -9.39
CA VAL A 228 13.56 0.76 -8.38
C VAL A 228 13.67 -0.74 -8.70
N ILE A 229 12.81 -1.27 -9.56
CA ILE A 229 12.84 -2.69 -9.95
C ILE A 229 14.03 -2.96 -10.85
N PRO A 230 14.94 -3.89 -10.49
CA PRO A 230 16.07 -4.23 -11.33
C PRO A 230 15.60 -4.92 -12.63
N TYR A 231 16.21 -4.58 -13.74
CA TYR A 231 15.90 -5.17 -15.06
C TYR A 231 14.40 -5.19 -15.37
N CYS A 232 13.66 -4.12 -15.06
CA CYS A 232 12.21 -4.10 -15.25
C CYS A 232 11.82 -4.21 -16.73
N ASP A 233 12.69 -3.80 -17.66
CA ASP A 233 12.55 -3.95 -19.11
C ASP A 233 12.64 -5.43 -19.60
N HIS A 234 13.17 -6.31 -18.77
CA HIS A 234 13.19 -7.76 -18.98
C HIS A 234 11.99 -8.51 -18.39
N ASN A 235 11.02 -7.80 -17.83
CA ASN A 235 9.81 -8.38 -17.28
C ASN A 235 8.57 -7.91 -18.06
N PRO A 236 7.53 -8.73 -18.21
CA PRO A 236 6.25 -8.28 -18.75
C PRO A 236 5.63 -7.18 -17.90
N SER A 237 4.97 -6.19 -18.52
CA SER A 237 4.34 -5.06 -17.83
C SER A 237 3.37 -5.47 -16.71
N PRO A 238 2.52 -6.52 -16.82
CA PRO A 238 1.70 -6.98 -15.72
C PRO A 238 2.51 -7.42 -14.48
N ARG A 239 3.69 -8.01 -14.69
CA ARG A 239 4.56 -8.42 -13.58
C ARG A 239 5.23 -7.23 -12.90
N VAL A 240 5.58 -6.20 -13.65
CA VAL A 240 6.02 -4.91 -13.09
C VAL A 240 4.90 -4.27 -12.26
N CYS A 241 3.67 -4.29 -12.75
CA CYS A 241 2.49 -3.83 -12.02
C CYS A 241 2.33 -4.57 -10.67
N PHE A 242 2.38 -5.91 -10.68
CA PHE A 242 2.31 -6.70 -9.45
C PHE A 242 3.49 -6.42 -8.50
N SER A 243 4.70 -6.27 -9.04
CA SER A 243 5.87 -5.91 -8.24
C SER A 243 5.70 -4.56 -7.54
N CYS A 244 5.19 -3.54 -8.23
CA CYS A 244 4.88 -2.25 -7.62
C CYS A 244 3.85 -2.38 -6.49
N ALA A 245 2.78 -3.16 -6.70
CA ALA A 245 1.77 -3.42 -5.67
C ALA A 245 2.36 -4.14 -4.44
N GLN A 246 3.20 -5.13 -4.66
CA GLN A 246 3.87 -5.90 -3.60
C GLN A 246 4.89 -5.06 -2.84
N SER A 247 5.64 -4.20 -3.51
CA SER A 247 6.61 -3.29 -2.89
C SER A 247 5.96 -2.28 -1.95
N ARG A 248 4.72 -1.86 -2.22
CA ARG A 248 3.94 -1.02 -1.29
C ARG A 248 3.53 -1.75 -0.01
N GLN A 249 3.49 -3.08 -0.04
CA GLN A 249 3.11 -3.95 1.08
C GLN A 249 4.31 -4.58 1.77
N GLY A 250 5.51 -4.39 1.25
CA GLY A 250 6.75 -4.93 1.82
C GLY A 250 7.11 -4.25 3.14
N ALA A 251 7.45 -5.06 4.15
CA ALA A 251 7.96 -4.54 5.42
C ALA A 251 9.35 -3.93 5.22
N GLY A 252 9.56 -2.73 5.78
CA GLY A 252 10.83 -2.03 5.67
C GLY A 252 10.90 -0.85 6.63
N TRP A 253 11.95 -0.05 6.52
CA TRP A 253 12.03 1.19 7.28
C TRP A 253 11.27 2.29 6.51
N TYR A 254 10.28 2.88 7.18
CA TYR A 254 9.45 3.90 6.57
C TYR A 254 9.86 5.33 6.94
N HIS A 255 10.63 5.50 7.99
CA HIS A 255 11.16 6.78 8.45
C HIS A 255 12.40 6.58 9.30
N SER A 256 13.33 7.56 9.31
CA SER A 256 14.57 7.49 10.10
C SER A 256 14.36 7.52 11.60
N ASN A 257 13.25 8.10 12.09
CA ASN A 257 12.91 8.24 13.51
C ASN A 257 11.76 7.33 13.94
N PHE A 258 11.60 6.16 13.32
CA PHE A 258 10.52 5.22 13.62
C PHE A 258 10.50 4.80 15.11
N ASP A 259 11.65 4.78 15.76
CA ASP A 259 11.82 4.46 17.18
C ASP A 259 11.09 5.43 18.11
N LYS A 260 10.96 6.70 17.70
CA LYS A 260 10.33 7.79 18.49
C LYS A 260 8.86 8.05 18.10
N ARG A 261 8.37 7.41 17.04
CA ARG A 261 7.01 7.64 16.54
C ARG A 261 6.00 6.73 17.23
N PHE A 262 4.80 7.27 17.45
CA PHE A 262 3.63 6.54 17.94
C PHE A 262 2.56 6.46 16.85
N ASP A 263 2.88 5.80 15.74
CA ASP A 263 1.91 5.52 14.68
C ASP A 263 0.96 4.40 15.13
N THR A 264 -0.30 4.43 14.72
CA THR A 264 -1.34 3.50 15.19
C THR A 264 -0.93 2.04 14.95
N ILE A 265 -0.48 1.74 13.72
CA ILE A 265 0.01 0.42 13.34
C ILE A 265 1.26 0.62 12.49
N THR A 266 2.35 -0.05 12.85
CA THR A 266 3.61 0.01 12.12
C THR A 266 4.29 -1.34 12.13
N LEU A 267 4.87 -1.71 11.00
CA LEU A 267 5.65 -2.91 10.84
C LEU A 267 7.05 -2.53 10.38
N ILE A 268 8.06 -3.04 11.05
CA ILE A 268 9.47 -2.78 10.74
C ILE A 268 10.18 -4.10 10.49
N LEU A 269 10.99 -4.16 9.45
CA LEU A 269 11.94 -5.24 9.24
C LEU A 269 13.15 -4.99 10.14
N ASN A 270 13.52 -5.97 10.98
CA ASN A 270 14.53 -5.77 12.01
C ASN A 270 15.95 -5.63 11.43
N SER A 271 16.27 -6.39 10.40
CA SER A 271 17.60 -6.44 9.78
C SER A 271 17.54 -6.22 8.27
N PRO A 272 16.96 -5.10 7.80
CA PRO A 272 16.83 -4.86 6.38
C PRO A 272 18.22 -4.64 5.76
N GLN A 273 18.38 -5.11 4.52
CA GLN A 273 19.64 -5.05 3.78
C GLN A 273 19.48 -4.21 2.52
N ARG A 274 20.58 -3.60 2.10
CA ARG A 274 20.68 -3.01 0.77
C ARG A 274 20.75 -4.13 -0.27
N PRO A 275 20.02 -4.03 -1.40
CA PRO A 275 20.11 -5.04 -2.46
C PRO A 275 21.50 -5.03 -3.11
N ILE A 276 21.98 -6.20 -3.52
CA ILE A 276 23.24 -6.33 -4.26
C ILE A 276 23.06 -5.79 -5.68
N CYS A 277 21.92 -6.05 -6.31
CA CYS A 277 21.54 -5.45 -7.60
C CYS A 277 20.58 -4.29 -7.35
N GLU A 278 21.01 -3.08 -7.68
CA GLU A 278 20.17 -1.89 -7.53
C GLU A 278 20.14 -1.07 -8.82
N THR A 279 19.09 -0.26 -8.96
CA THR A 279 18.98 0.72 -10.05
C THR A 279 19.54 2.06 -9.60
N TRP A 280 19.91 2.90 -10.54
CA TRP A 280 20.26 4.29 -10.26
C TRP A 280 19.20 4.99 -9.39
N ALA A 281 17.91 4.74 -9.65
CA ALA A 281 16.81 5.36 -8.91
C ALA A 281 16.74 4.92 -7.44
N TYR A 282 17.19 3.71 -7.11
CA TYR A 282 17.14 3.17 -5.75
C TYR A 282 17.84 4.08 -4.73
N SER A 283 19.11 4.42 -4.99
CA SER A 283 19.90 5.24 -4.09
C SER A 283 19.42 6.68 -3.99
N HIS A 284 18.74 7.20 -5.05
CA HIS A 284 18.20 8.55 -5.07
C HIS A 284 16.85 8.68 -4.38
N ILE A 285 16.01 7.64 -4.42
CA ILE A 285 14.68 7.63 -3.79
C ILE A 285 14.78 7.24 -2.31
N LEU A 286 15.58 6.21 -1.99
CA LEU A 286 15.68 5.66 -0.64
C LEU A 286 16.80 6.29 0.21
N GLY A 287 17.41 7.34 -0.30
CA GLY A 287 18.49 8.06 0.36
C GLY A 287 19.88 7.57 -0.02
N LYS A 288 20.88 8.43 0.16
CA LYS A 288 22.27 8.15 -0.20
C LYS A 288 22.76 6.87 0.50
N GLY A 289 23.20 5.91 -0.30
CA GLY A 289 23.61 4.59 0.19
C GLY A 289 22.45 3.64 0.51
N GLY A 290 21.21 3.95 0.12
CA GLY A 290 20.04 3.08 0.36
C GLY A 290 19.67 2.97 1.82
N CYS A 291 19.62 4.12 2.55
CA CYS A 291 19.39 4.15 4.00
C CYS A 291 18.02 3.62 4.46
N MET A 292 17.06 3.47 3.55
CA MET A 292 15.70 2.99 3.84
C MET A 292 15.39 1.69 3.10
N PRO A 293 16.11 0.59 3.39
CA PRO A 293 15.89 -0.68 2.74
C PRO A 293 14.53 -1.28 3.13
N TYR A 294 13.98 -2.13 2.27
CA TYR A 294 12.64 -2.71 2.43
C TYR A 294 12.60 -4.23 2.19
N GLY A 295 13.74 -4.90 2.32
CA GLY A 295 13.87 -6.34 2.14
C GLY A 295 15.24 -6.85 2.54
N GLU A 296 15.52 -8.10 2.24
CA GLU A 296 16.77 -8.79 2.54
C GLU A 296 17.24 -9.59 1.32
N ASN A 297 18.58 -9.77 1.18
CA ASN A 297 19.15 -10.62 0.16
C ASN A 297 19.10 -12.08 0.64
N ALA A 298 18.29 -12.91 -0.01
CA ALA A 298 18.14 -14.32 0.28
C ALA A 298 18.85 -15.17 -0.78
N ILE A 299 19.60 -16.17 -0.39
CA ILE A 299 20.11 -17.18 -1.30
C ILE A 299 18.94 -18.06 -1.73
N THR A 300 18.53 -17.93 -2.98
CA THR A 300 17.40 -18.64 -3.54
C THR A 300 17.85 -19.79 -4.44
N ALA A 301 17.22 -20.94 -4.27
CA ALA A 301 17.31 -22.06 -5.20
C ALA A 301 16.00 -22.18 -5.97
N ILE A 302 16.08 -22.44 -7.27
CA ILE A 302 14.91 -22.69 -8.12
C ILE A 302 14.85 -24.18 -8.40
N ALA A 303 14.05 -24.88 -7.61
CA ALA A 303 13.90 -26.32 -7.70
C ALA A 303 12.56 -26.79 -7.14
N VAL A 304 12.05 -27.89 -7.64
CA VAL A 304 10.99 -28.65 -6.94
C VAL A 304 11.67 -29.45 -5.82
N TYR A 305 11.22 -29.24 -4.59
CA TYR A 305 11.77 -29.93 -3.43
C TYR A 305 10.66 -30.30 -2.45
N SER A 306 10.62 -31.55 -2.00
CA SER A 306 9.61 -32.11 -1.07
C SER A 306 8.13 -31.94 -1.48
N GLY A 307 7.82 -31.21 -2.54
CA GLY A 307 6.46 -30.92 -2.97
C GLY A 307 5.75 -29.76 -2.24
N TYR A 308 6.34 -29.23 -1.16
CA TYR A 308 5.74 -28.15 -0.37
C TYR A 308 5.93 -26.74 -0.97
N ASN A 309 6.56 -26.64 -2.12
CA ASN A 309 6.66 -25.38 -2.90
C ASN A 309 5.81 -25.39 -4.18
N GLN A 310 4.83 -26.27 -4.29
CA GLN A 310 3.89 -26.29 -5.41
C GLN A 310 2.96 -25.08 -5.37
N GLU A 311 2.39 -24.71 -6.53
CA GLU A 311 1.42 -23.64 -6.71
C GLU A 311 1.82 -22.31 -6.04
N ASP A 312 3.01 -21.79 -6.37
CA ASP A 312 3.55 -20.54 -5.85
C ASP A 312 3.97 -20.55 -4.37
N SER A 313 4.04 -21.71 -3.75
CA SER A 313 4.57 -21.82 -2.40
C SER A 313 6.10 -21.77 -2.40
N VAL A 314 6.64 -21.34 -1.27
CA VAL A 314 8.09 -21.29 -1.03
C VAL A 314 8.45 -22.08 0.21
N ILE A 315 9.65 -22.67 0.21
CA ILE A 315 10.22 -23.34 1.36
C ILE A 315 11.26 -22.40 1.98
N LEU A 316 11.20 -22.21 3.28
CA LEU A 316 12.17 -21.40 4.03
C LEU A 316 13.08 -22.30 4.86
N ASN A 317 14.33 -21.84 5.02
CA ASN A 317 15.32 -22.47 5.90
C ASN A 317 15.10 -22.00 7.34
N LYS A 318 14.82 -22.95 8.24
CA LYS A 318 14.57 -22.68 9.67
C LYS A 318 15.75 -21.99 10.35
N ASP A 319 16.97 -22.45 10.10
CA ASP A 319 18.17 -21.93 10.72
C ASP A 319 18.48 -20.49 10.28
N SER A 320 18.12 -20.13 9.05
CA SER A 320 18.20 -18.75 8.57
C SER A 320 17.21 -17.85 9.27
N LEU A 321 15.98 -18.34 9.49
CA LEU A 321 14.97 -17.61 10.27
C LEU A 321 15.41 -17.42 11.74
N GLU A 322 15.91 -18.48 12.38
CA GLU A 322 16.40 -18.42 13.77
C GLU A 322 17.58 -17.45 13.94
N ARG A 323 18.39 -17.25 12.90
CA ARG A 323 19.41 -16.18 12.85
C ARG A 323 18.83 -14.78 12.67
N GLY A 324 17.52 -14.64 12.52
CA GLY A 324 16.82 -13.38 12.43
C GLY A 324 16.44 -12.92 11.02
N MET A 325 16.64 -13.77 10.00
CA MET A 325 16.24 -13.45 8.63
C MET A 325 14.73 -13.20 8.53
N PHE A 326 14.33 -12.12 7.88
CA PHE A 326 12.94 -11.67 7.75
C PHE A 326 12.19 -11.47 9.08
N SER A 327 12.89 -11.37 10.20
CA SER A 327 12.30 -11.02 11.48
C SER A 327 11.74 -9.60 11.41
N THR A 328 10.51 -9.41 11.90
CA THR A 328 9.83 -8.12 11.92
C THR A 328 9.38 -7.78 13.34
N THR A 329 9.29 -6.49 13.64
CA THR A 329 8.65 -5.98 14.84
C THR A 329 7.37 -5.24 14.45
N TYR A 330 6.27 -5.68 15.02
CA TYR A 330 4.96 -5.06 14.84
C TYR A 330 4.69 -4.12 16.01
N PHE A 331 4.53 -2.84 15.71
CA PHE A 331 4.18 -1.84 16.70
C PHE A 331 2.70 -1.50 16.62
N HIS A 332 2.06 -1.51 17.76
CA HIS A 332 0.68 -1.07 17.90
C HIS A 332 0.60 0.02 18.97
N SER A 333 0.07 1.18 18.60
CA SER A 333 -0.01 2.33 19.51
C SER A 333 -1.46 2.62 19.89
N TYR A 334 -1.67 2.78 21.17
CA TYR A 334 -2.94 3.22 21.75
C TYR A 334 -2.84 4.68 22.16
N THR A 335 -3.85 5.44 21.79
CA THR A 335 -4.02 6.82 22.28
C THR A 335 -5.22 6.83 23.22
N VAL A 336 -4.97 7.20 24.46
CA VAL A 336 -5.98 7.27 25.51
C VAL A 336 -5.95 8.68 26.10
N ALA A 337 -7.09 9.32 26.18
CA ALA A 337 -7.23 10.62 26.79
C ALA A 337 -8.40 10.62 27.79
N GLU A 338 -8.34 11.51 28.74
CA GLU A 338 -9.48 11.77 29.61
C GLU A 338 -10.54 12.52 28.79
N ASP A 339 -11.78 11.96 28.69
CA ASP A 339 -12.87 12.59 27.95
C ASP A 339 -13.63 13.53 28.87
N VAL A 340 -13.89 14.73 28.41
CA VAL A 340 -14.70 15.71 29.11
C VAL A 340 -16.17 15.32 28.96
N ILE A 341 -16.83 15.11 30.09
CA ILE A 341 -18.28 14.78 30.16
C ILE A 341 -19.08 16.08 30.23
N ASP A 342 -18.70 16.99 31.12
CA ASP A 342 -19.28 18.32 31.21
C ASP A 342 -18.18 19.35 31.46
N ALA A 343 -17.99 20.25 30.49
CA ALA A 343 -16.97 21.30 30.54
C ALA A 343 -17.29 22.36 31.62
N ASN A 344 -18.56 22.64 31.89
CA ASN A 344 -18.97 23.62 32.89
C ASN A 344 -18.80 23.09 34.30
N ALA A 345 -19.19 21.85 34.55
CA ALA A 345 -19.01 21.16 35.82
C ALA A 345 -17.59 20.61 36.01
N LYS A 346 -16.69 20.74 35.01
CA LYS A 346 -15.33 20.17 34.98
C LYS A 346 -15.28 18.66 35.24
N THR A 347 -16.36 17.96 34.89
CA THR A 347 -16.44 16.52 35.04
C THR A 347 -15.83 15.84 33.81
N HIS A 348 -14.90 14.91 34.06
CA HIS A 348 -14.21 14.15 33.03
C HIS A 348 -13.95 12.73 33.50
N THR A 349 -13.63 11.88 32.57
CA THR A 349 -13.11 10.54 32.88
C THR A 349 -11.70 10.67 33.43
N MET A 350 -11.34 9.86 34.42
CA MET A 350 -10.04 9.98 35.10
C MET A 350 -9.16 8.76 34.82
N ILE A 351 -7.89 9.00 34.58
CA ILE A 351 -6.87 7.95 34.46
C ILE A 351 -6.38 7.65 35.88
N ALA A 352 -6.73 6.47 36.40
CA ALA A 352 -6.37 6.02 37.74
C ALA A 352 -6.40 4.49 37.80
N ASN A 353 -5.71 3.90 38.78
CA ASN A 353 -5.79 2.47 39.02
C ASN A 353 -7.05 2.13 39.84
N PRO A 354 -8.08 1.49 39.22
CA PRO A 354 -9.34 1.22 39.90
C PRO A 354 -9.22 0.09 40.95
N ALA A 355 -8.15 -0.73 40.91
CA ALA A 355 -7.96 -1.84 41.82
C ALA A 355 -7.24 -1.46 43.09
N THR A 356 -6.38 -0.47 43.08
CA THR A 356 -5.51 -0.11 44.25
C THR A 356 -5.80 1.26 44.85
N ASN A 357 -6.47 2.15 44.08
CA ASN A 357 -6.74 3.49 44.56
C ASN A 357 -7.92 3.49 45.55
N PRO A 358 -7.75 3.90 46.81
CA PRO A 358 -8.80 3.85 47.85
C PRO A 358 -10.09 4.59 47.48
N LEU A 359 -9.97 5.64 46.64
CA LEU A 359 -11.15 6.42 46.19
C LEU A 359 -12.10 5.62 45.28
N TYR A 360 -11.60 4.57 44.65
CA TYR A 360 -12.37 3.82 43.62
C TYR A 360 -12.64 2.37 44.03
N THR A 361 -11.85 1.76 44.88
CA THR A 361 -11.89 0.33 45.22
C THR A 361 -13.25 -0.13 45.72
N GLU A 362 -13.96 0.70 46.48
CA GLU A 362 -15.31 0.41 46.99
C GLU A 362 -16.42 0.80 46.05
N LEU A 363 -16.18 1.71 45.09
CA LEU A 363 -17.19 2.33 44.25
C LEU A 363 -17.18 1.84 42.79
N VAL A 364 -16.18 1.04 42.42
CA VAL A 364 -15.98 0.55 41.05
C VAL A 364 -16.14 -0.96 40.98
N LYS A 365 -16.99 -1.43 40.11
CA LYS A 365 -17.04 -2.85 39.73
C LYS A 365 -16.02 -3.09 38.63
N LEU A 366 -14.94 -3.81 38.95
CA LEU A 366 -13.88 -4.18 38.02
C LEU A 366 -14.42 -5.11 36.91
N LYS A 367 -13.81 -5.03 35.73
CA LYS A 367 -14.12 -5.98 34.65
C LYS A 367 -13.63 -7.36 35.04
N ALA A 368 -14.50 -8.37 34.91
CA ALA A 368 -14.13 -9.75 35.11
C ALA A 368 -13.05 -10.17 34.09
N ASP A 369 -12.18 -11.09 34.50
CA ASP A 369 -11.13 -11.68 33.66
C ASP A 369 -10.07 -10.70 33.12
N LYS A 370 -9.90 -9.52 33.78
CA LYS A 370 -8.85 -8.56 33.42
C LYS A 370 -7.80 -8.42 34.52
N ASP A 371 -6.53 -8.33 34.09
CA ASP A 371 -5.36 -8.22 34.96
C ASP A 371 -4.94 -6.77 35.15
N TYR A 372 -5.11 -6.26 36.37
CA TYR A 372 -4.72 -4.89 36.78
C TYR A 372 -3.37 -4.87 37.50
N SER A 373 -2.73 -6.02 37.74
CA SER A 373 -1.52 -6.12 38.57
C SER A 373 -0.30 -5.37 38.03
N LYS A 374 -0.28 -5.15 36.71
CA LYS A 374 0.83 -4.49 36.00
C LYS A 374 0.71 -2.97 35.94
N LEU A 375 -0.35 -2.39 36.52
CA LEU A 375 -0.56 -0.95 36.58
C LEU A 375 0.21 -0.32 37.73
N ASP A 376 0.72 0.88 37.52
CA ASP A 376 1.25 1.75 38.58
C ASP A 376 0.10 2.38 39.40
N ALA A 377 0.47 3.13 40.44
CA ALA A 377 -0.47 3.88 41.26
C ALA A 377 -1.30 4.89 40.45
N ASP A 378 -0.71 5.45 39.39
CA ASP A 378 -1.36 6.40 38.47
C ASP A 378 -2.27 5.72 37.45
N GLY A 379 -2.41 4.39 37.49
CA GLY A 379 -3.24 3.64 36.54
C GLY A 379 -2.60 3.42 35.17
N ILE A 380 -1.30 3.55 35.05
CA ILE A 380 -0.55 3.38 33.79
C ILE A 380 0.31 2.12 33.89
N ILE A 381 0.36 1.32 32.83
CA ILE A 381 1.21 0.14 32.75
C ILE A 381 2.69 0.52 32.67
N LYS A 382 3.57 -0.31 33.22
CA LYS A 382 5.02 -0.08 33.20
C LYS A 382 5.64 -0.40 31.85
N VAL A 383 6.64 0.40 31.43
CA VAL A 383 7.50 0.07 30.28
C VAL A 383 8.25 -1.22 30.54
N GLY A 384 8.34 -2.10 29.53
CA GLY A 384 8.92 -3.44 29.64
C GLY A 384 7.96 -4.51 30.15
N ALA A 385 6.73 -4.18 30.52
CA ALA A 385 5.73 -5.17 30.91
C ALA A 385 5.26 -5.99 29.72
N MET A 386 5.19 -7.31 29.86
CA MET A 386 4.54 -8.18 28.87
C MET A 386 3.04 -8.02 28.96
N VAL A 387 2.39 -7.93 27.82
CA VAL A 387 0.93 -7.72 27.70
C VAL A 387 0.32 -8.78 26.82
N ASP A 388 -0.92 -9.12 27.17
CA ASP A 388 -1.84 -9.96 26.42
C ASP A 388 -3.23 -9.31 26.35
N GLU A 389 -4.21 -9.96 25.73
CA GLU A 389 -5.57 -9.45 25.60
C GLU A 389 -6.31 -9.20 26.93
N ASN A 390 -5.84 -9.80 28.03
CA ASN A 390 -6.45 -9.63 29.34
C ASN A 390 -5.74 -8.58 30.21
N THR A 391 -4.56 -8.16 29.84
CA THR A 391 -3.78 -7.16 30.60
C THR A 391 -4.37 -5.77 30.41
N VAL A 392 -4.61 -5.05 31.48
CA VAL A 392 -5.05 -3.64 31.42
C VAL A 392 -3.86 -2.74 31.13
N LEU A 393 -3.97 -1.95 30.06
CA LEU A 393 -2.93 -0.99 29.64
C LEU A 393 -3.03 0.33 30.39
N VAL A 394 -4.25 0.85 30.53
CA VAL A 394 -4.55 2.10 31.24
C VAL A 394 -5.81 1.88 32.05
N GLY A 395 -5.69 2.05 33.34
CA GLY A 395 -6.83 2.12 34.26
C GLY A 395 -7.57 3.43 34.03
N ARG A 396 -8.87 3.36 33.79
CA ARG A 396 -9.69 4.52 33.49
C ARG A 396 -11.06 4.37 34.11
N VAL A 397 -11.52 5.39 34.78
CA VAL A 397 -12.81 5.42 35.45
C VAL A 397 -13.66 6.58 34.96
N SER A 398 -14.96 6.35 34.84
CA SER A 398 -15.95 7.35 34.47
C SER A 398 -16.91 7.56 35.65
N PRO A 399 -17.14 8.82 36.10
CA PRO A 399 -18.10 9.08 37.15
C PRO A 399 -19.53 8.79 36.69
N ILE A 400 -20.34 8.22 37.57
CA ILE A 400 -21.78 8.01 37.39
C ILE A 400 -22.47 9.04 38.25
N SER A 401 -23.03 10.08 37.61
CA SER A 401 -23.81 11.14 38.29
C SER A 401 -25.31 10.83 38.25
N GLU A 402 -26.01 11.23 39.31
CA GLU A 402 -27.47 11.18 39.33
C GLU A 402 -28.03 12.31 38.46
N ALA A 403 -28.95 11.99 37.59
CA ALA A 403 -29.50 12.95 36.60
C ALA A 403 -30.21 14.17 37.24
N LEU A 404 -30.70 14.06 38.46
CA LEU A 404 -31.44 15.12 39.16
C LEU A 404 -30.59 16.01 40.09
N THR A 405 -29.57 15.44 40.72
CA THR A 405 -28.78 16.12 41.74
C THR A 405 -27.38 16.46 41.32
N GLY A 406 -26.88 15.87 40.22
CA GLY A 406 -25.50 16.01 39.77
C GLY A 406 -24.44 15.37 40.68
N LEU A 407 -24.84 14.71 41.76
CA LEU A 407 -23.93 14.07 42.72
C LEU A 407 -23.41 12.75 42.14
N ILE A 408 -22.09 12.51 42.34
CA ILE A 408 -21.45 11.27 41.93
C ILE A 408 -21.82 10.15 42.89
N LYS A 409 -22.56 9.13 42.39
CA LYS A 409 -22.96 7.94 43.15
C LYS A 409 -21.97 6.80 43.09
N GLY A 410 -21.11 6.80 42.08
CA GLY A 410 -20.14 5.74 41.86
C GLY A 410 -19.32 5.98 40.60
N TYR A 411 -18.50 5.02 40.28
CA TYR A 411 -17.65 5.07 39.09
C TYR A 411 -17.79 3.79 38.29
N ARG A 412 -17.73 3.93 36.96
CA ARG A 412 -17.72 2.81 36.02
C ARG A 412 -16.30 2.59 35.52
N ASP A 413 -15.86 1.34 35.51
CA ASP A 413 -14.60 0.94 34.91
C ASP A 413 -14.69 0.94 33.39
N ILE A 414 -13.90 1.83 32.76
CA ILE A 414 -13.72 1.96 31.31
C ILE A 414 -12.26 1.74 30.89
N SER A 415 -11.52 1.00 31.71
CA SER A 415 -10.11 0.69 31.47
C SER A 415 -9.87 0.12 30.08
N VAL A 416 -8.73 0.48 29.50
CA VAL A 416 -8.32 0.10 28.15
C VAL A 416 -7.47 -1.17 28.20
N THR A 417 -7.84 -2.16 27.38
CA THR A 417 -7.09 -3.41 27.21
C THR A 417 -6.70 -3.55 25.73
N PRO A 418 -5.66 -4.36 25.42
CA PRO A 418 -5.36 -4.70 24.04
C PRO A 418 -6.54 -5.32 23.31
N ASN A 419 -6.59 -5.17 22.00
CA ASN A 419 -7.55 -5.89 21.19
C ASN A 419 -7.26 -7.38 21.22
N ARG A 420 -8.28 -8.19 20.93
CA ARG A 420 -8.17 -9.65 20.92
C ARG A 420 -7.02 -10.13 20.00
N GLY A 421 -6.20 -11.03 20.54
CA GLY A 421 -5.05 -11.59 19.84
C GLY A 421 -3.83 -10.68 19.76
N GLN A 422 -3.84 -9.52 20.39
CA GLN A 422 -2.66 -8.67 20.51
C GLN A 422 -1.85 -9.04 21.76
N ARG A 423 -0.55 -9.17 21.55
CA ARG A 423 0.41 -9.50 22.59
C ARG A 423 1.72 -8.74 22.35
N GLY A 424 2.58 -8.68 23.30
CA GLY A 424 3.90 -8.07 23.14
C GLY A 424 4.42 -7.47 24.42
N VAL A 425 5.32 -6.50 24.29
CA VAL A 425 5.95 -5.78 25.41
C VAL A 425 5.69 -4.30 25.24
N ILE A 426 5.45 -3.59 26.35
CA ILE A 426 5.34 -2.13 26.32
C ILE A 426 6.72 -1.53 26.03
N ASP A 427 6.84 -0.96 24.83
CA ASP A 427 8.08 -0.37 24.33
C ASP A 427 8.24 1.10 24.72
N GLY A 428 7.15 1.87 24.76
CA GLY A 428 7.21 3.27 25.10
C GLY A 428 5.88 3.86 25.55
N ILE A 429 5.98 4.88 26.41
CA ILE A 429 4.83 5.62 26.92
C ILE A 429 5.14 7.11 26.81
N GLN A 430 4.21 7.87 26.24
CA GLN A 430 4.26 9.32 26.15
C GLN A 430 3.03 9.92 26.82
N GLN A 431 3.25 10.78 27.81
CA GLN A 431 2.19 11.56 28.46
C GLN A 431 2.16 12.96 27.87
N TYR A 432 0.97 13.51 27.73
CA TYR A 432 0.75 14.88 27.26
C TYR A 432 -0.50 15.46 27.90
N THR A 433 -0.61 16.78 27.88
CA THR A 433 -1.74 17.51 28.44
C THR A 433 -2.54 18.14 27.30
N ILE A 434 -3.86 17.99 27.34
CA ILE A 434 -4.80 18.61 26.41
C ILE A 434 -5.47 19.78 27.12
N VAL A 435 -5.39 20.96 26.51
CA VAL A 435 -6.11 22.14 26.99
C VAL A 435 -7.50 22.15 26.34
N VAL A 436 -8.52 22.12 27.18
CA VAL A 436 -9.94 22.21 26.77
C VAL A 436 -10.44 23.65 27.00
N GLY A 437 -11.54 24.02 26.38
CA GLY A 437 -12.12 25.37 26.51
C GLY A 437 -12.27 25.80 27.97
N GLY A 438 -11.93 27.07 28.26
CA GLY A 438 -11.98 27.61 29.63
C GLY A 438 -10.71 27.38 30.47
N GLY A 439 -9.57 26.94 29.87
CA GLY A 439 -8.30 26.71 30.57
C GLY A 439 -8.27 25.43 31.39
N PHE A 440 -9.24 24.56 31.25
CA PHE A 440 -9.28 23.25 31.87
C PHE A 440 -8.36 22.28 31.13
N THR A 441 -7.58 21.50 31.84
CA THR A 441 -6.60 20.56 31.26
C THR A 441 -6.94 19.13 31.62
N VAL A 442 -6.83 18.24 30.65
CA VAL A 442 -7.00 16.80 30.81
C VAL A 442 -5.74 16.06 30.39
N ARG A 443 -5.50 14.88 30.98
CA ARG A 443 -4.34 14.06 30.65
C ARG A 443 -4.61 13.21 29.40
N GLY A 444 -3.57 13.08 28.59
CA GLY A 444 -3.54 12.15 27.47
C GLY A 444 -2.30 11.28 27.51
N LEU A 445 -2.44 10.06 27.00
CA LEU A 445 -1.39 9.05 26.95
C LEU A 445 -1.30 8.45 25.57
N LYS A 446 -0.07 8.20 25.10
CA LYS A 446 0.21 7.31 23.98
C LYS A 446 1.07 6.16 24.48
N LEU A 447 0.64 4.94 24.22
CA LEU A 447 1.37 3.73 24.55
C LEU A 447 1.71 2.98 23.29
N ARG A 448 2.88 2.36 23.22
CA ARG A 448 3.30 1.53 22.11
C ARG A 448 3.63 0.13 22.60
N ILE A 449 2.99 -0.87 22.01
CA ILE A 449 3.26 -2.29 22.21
C ILE A 449 4.13 -2.74 21.06
N ALA A 450 5.22 -3.44 21.36
CA ALA A 450 6.12 -4.07 20.39
C ALA A 450 5.94 -5.58 20.45
N GLU A 451 5.66 -6.19 19.32
CA GLU A 451 5.56 -7.63 19.12
C GLU A 451 6.59 -8.09 18.11
N SER A 452 7.48 -9.02 18.48
CA SER A 452 8.41 -9.65 17.55
C SER A 452 7.69 -10.77 16.78
N ARG A 453 7.76 -10.73 15.47
CA ARG A 453 7.12 -11.70 14.58
C ARG A 453 8.13 -12.35 13.66
N MET A 454 8.35 -13.64 13.84
CA MET A 454 9.12 -14.47 12.93
C MET A 454 8.20 -14.96 11.79
N PRO A 455 8.76 -15.27 10.59
CA PRO A 455 7.98 -15.89 9.53
C PRO A 455 7.38 -17.22 9.96
N ILE A 456 6.13 -17.44 9.62
CA ILE A 456 5.39 -18.68 9.86
C ILE A 456 4.77 -19.21 8.56
N LEU A 457 4.25 -20.44 8.60
CA LEU A 457 3.53 -21.05 7.48
C LEU A 457 2.37 -20.16 7.03
N GLY A 458 2.25 -19.95 5.72
CA GLY A 458 1.21 -19.11 5.14
C GLY A 458 1.53 -17.61 5.04
N ASP A 459 2.62 -17.14 5.62
CA ASP A 459 3.10 -15.77 5.41
C ASP A 459 3.47 -15.54 3.94
N LYS A 460 3.31 -14.31 3.47
CA LYS A 460 3.56 -13.94 2.08
C LYS A 460 4.93 -13.30 1.90
N PHE A 461 5.65 -13.80 0.90
CA PHE A 461 6.90 -13.26 0.42
C PHE A 461 6.80 -12.89 -1.06
N SER A 462 7.62 -11.96 -1.50
CA SER A 462 7.71 -11.62 -2.92
C SER A 462 9.13 -11.19 -3.31
N SER A 463 9.52 -11.52 -4.55
CA SER A 463 10.68 -10.88 -5.17
C SER A 463 10.27 -9.51 -5.74
N ARG A 464 11.24 -8.76 -6.28
CA ARG A 464 10.99 -7.50 -6.98
C ARG A 464 10.45 -7.69 -8.42
N HIS A 465 10.13 -8.92 -8.81
CA HIS A 465 9.71 -9.29 -10.17
C HIS A 465 8.26 -9.79 -10.24
N GLY A 466 7.44 -9.46 -9.23
CA GLY A 466 6.05 -9.88 -9.20
C GLY A 466 5.83 -11.38 -8.94
N GLN A 467 6.83 -12.05 -8.37
CA GLN A 467 6.79 -13.45 -7.94
C GLN A 467 6.42 -13.52 -6.47
N LYS A 468 5.14 -13.40 -6.16
CA LYS A 468 4.65 -13.60 -4.80
C LYS A 468 4.48 -15.08 -4.50
N GLY A 469 4.87 -15.49 -3.30
CA GLY A 469 4.67 -16.85 -2.82
C GLY A 469 4.26 -16.87 -1.35
N THR A 470 3.58 -17.94 -0.96
CA THR A 470 3.25 -18.21 0.44
C THR A 470 4.20 -19.26 1.00
N VAL A 471 4.52 -19.18 2.28
CA VAL A 471 5.36 -20.19 2.94
C VAL A 471 4.58 -21.49 3.05
N GLY A 472 5.03 -22.50 2.32
CA GLY A 472 4.44 -23.84 2.34
C GLY A 472 5.08 -24.77 3.39
N MET A 473 6.38 -24.58 3.66
CA MET A 473 7.13 -25.36 4.66
C MET A 473 8.33 -24.55 5.17
N ILE A 474 8.70 -24.83 6.41
CA ILE A 474 9.94 -24.37 7.04
C ILE A 474 10.74 -25.60 7.39
N LEU A 475 11.86 -25.81 6.67
CA LEU A 475 12.71 -26.98 6.84
C LEU A 475 13.97 -26.62 7.66
N PRO A 476 14.46 -27.53 8.53
CA PRO A 476 15.76 -27.37 9.17
C PRO A 476 16.88 -27.40 8.13
N ALA A 477 18.01 -26.77 8.42
CA ALA A 477 19.12 -26.70 7.48
C ALA A 477 19.69 -28.08 7.13
N SER A 478 19.53 -29.08 8.02
CA SER A 478 19.92 -30.48 7.75
C SER A 478 19.23 -31.04 6.51
N ASP A 479 17.94 -30.70 6.36
CA ASP A 479 17.08 -31.26 5.33
C ASP A 479 17.07 -30.39 4.04
N MET A 480 17.70 -29.21 4.08
CA MET A 480 17.84 -28.35 2.92
C MET A 480 18.89 -28.88 1.93
N PRO A 481 18.69 -28.71 0.62
CA PRO A 481 19.69 -29.09 -0.37
C PRO A 481 20.97 -28.26 -0.18
N PHE A 482 22.12 -28.83 -0.52
CA PHE A 482 23.41 -28.17 -0.39
C PHE A 482 24.31 -28.43 -1.60
N ASN A 483 25.21 -27.51 -1.92
CA ASN A 483 26.22 -27.71 -2.98
C ASN A 483 27.53 -28.30 -2.41
N ALA A 484 28.50 -28.60 -3.29
CA ALA A 484 29.79 -29.14 -2.91
C ALA A 484 30.61 -28.24 -1.96
N ALA A 485 30.33 -26.93 -1.94
CA ALA A 485 30.93 -25.97 -1.01
C ALA A 485 30.17 -25.87 0.35
N GLY A 486 29.13 -26.68 0.55
CA GLY A 486 28.29 -26.64 1.75
C GLY A 486 27.28 -25.50 1.81
N LEU A 487 27.12 -24.72 0.73
CA LEU A 487 26.14 -23.65 0.65
C LEU A 487 24.72 -24.23 0.64
N ARG A 488 23.88 -23.77 1.55
CA ARG A 488 22.45 -24.10 1.64
C ARG A 488 21.62 -22.87 1.30
N PRO A 489 20.53 -23.01 0.52
CA PRO A 489 19.64 -21.88 0.22
C PRO A 489 18.83 -21.47 1.46
N ASP A 490 18.50 -20.19 1.52
CA ASP A 490 17.56 -19.64 2.51
C ASP A 490 16.12 -19.84 2.09
N LEU A 491 15.87 -19.89 0.76
CA LEU A 491 14.56 -20.01 0.17
C LEU A 491 14.60 -20.89 -1.08
N ILE A 492 13.61 -21.78 -1.22
CA ILE A 492 13.44 -22.60 -2.43
C ILE A 492 12.15 -22.21 -3.11
N LEU A 493 12.27 -21.82 -4.37
CA LEU A 493 11.20 -21.33 -5.22
C LEU A 493 10.79 -22.40 -6.25
N ASN A 494 9.49 -22.51 -6.52
CA ASN A 494 8.96 -23.40 -7.55
C ASN A 494 9.38 -22.93 -8.95
N PRO A 495 10.05 -23.78 -9.76
CA PRO A 495 10.46 -23.45 -11.12
C PRO A 495 9.28 -23.21 -12.07
N HIS A 496 8.12 -23.86 -11.86
CA HIS A 496 6.95 -23.75 -12.74
C HIS A 496 6.32 -22.36 -12.78
N GLY A 497 6.58 -21.52 -11.78
CA GLY A 497 6.12 -20.13 -11.76
C GLY A 497 6.89 -19.17 -12.65
N LEU A 498 8.05 -19.56 -13.19
CA LEU A 498 8.92 -18.66 -13.95
C LEU A 498 8.63 -18.66 -15.45
N PRO A 499 8.48 -19.79 -16.16
CA PRO A 499 8.25 -19.81 -17.60
C PRO A 499 6.93 -19.16 -18.01
N THR A 500 5.84 -19.44 -17.28
CA THR A 500 4.51 -18.88 -17.57
C THR A 500 4.44 -17.39 -17.34
N ARG A 501 5.23 -16.86 -16.42
CA ARG A 501 5.25 -15.44 -16.06
C ARG A 501 6.33 -14.66 -16.78
N MET A 502 7.27 -15.33 -17.42
CA MET A 502 8.35 -14.72 -18.21
C MET A 502 9.15 -13.65 -17.42
N THR A 503 9.34 -13.84 -16.12
CA THR A 503 10.07 -12.90 -15.25
C THR A 503 11.57 -13.11 -15.35
N THR A 504 12.14 -12.85 -16.53
CA THR A 504 13.57 -13.06 -16.83
C THR A 504 14.48 -12.13 -16.05
N GLY A 505 13.98 -10.96 -15.64
CA GLY A 505 14.74 -10.04 -14.79
C GLY A 505 15.17 -10.65 -13.46
N GLN A 506 14.45 -11.64 -12.92
CA GLN A 506 14.85 -12.35 -11.70
C GLN A 506 16.09 -13.20 -11.89
N TYR A 507 16.25 -13.85 -13.04
CA TYR A 507 17.46 -14.59 -13.37
C TYR A 507 18.67 -13.66 -13.50
N LEU A 508 18.50 -12.53 -14.19
CA LEU A 508 19.55 -11.50 -14.32
C LEU A 508 19.95 -10.93 -12.96
N GLU A 509 18.98 -10.65 -12.10
CA GLU A 509 19.25 -10.21 -10.73
C GLU A 509 20.10 -11.23 -9.96
N SER A 510 19.74 -12.51 -10.02
CA SER A 510 20.46 -13.56 -9.31
C SER A 510 21.88 -13.77 -9.86
N MET A 511 22.05 -13.75 -11.18
CA MET A 511 23.37 -13.86 -11.83
C MET A 511 24.25 -12.66 -11.46
N GLY A 512 23.72 -11.44 -11.61
CA GLY A 512 24.41 -10.20 -11.26
C GLY A 512 24.77 -10.15 -9.77
N ALA A 513 23.84 -10.54 -8.89
CA ALA A 513 24.08 -10.57 -7.45
C ALA A 513 25.17 -11.58 -7.06
N ARG A 514 25.24 -12.72 -7.75
CA ARG A 514 26.31 -13.72 -7.54
C ARG A 514 27.69 -13.18 -7.91
N ILE A 515 27.77 -12.45 -9.04
CA ILE A 515 28.98 -11.74 -9.47
C ILE A 515 29.37 -10.65 -8.47
N GLY A 516 28.41 -9.78 -8.13
CA GLY A 516 28.60 -8.68 -7.18
C GLY A 516 29.10 -9.14 -5.82
N ASN A 517 28.56 -10.26 -5.34
CA ASN A 517 28.96 -10.87 -4.08
C ASN A 517 30.40 -11.39 -4.12
N LYS A 518 30.81 -11.98 -5.24
CA LYS A 518 32.18 -12.48 -5.42
C LYS A 518 33.21 -11.36 -5.56
N VAL A 519 32.84 -10.32 -6.31
CA VAL A 519 33.72 -9.16 -6.58
C VAL A 519 33.70 -8.15 -5.42
N GLY A 520 32.68 -8.19 -4.57
CA GLY A 520 32.48 -7.24 -3.46
C GLY A 520 31.97 -5.87 -3.92
N SER A 521 31.17 -5.82 -4.98
CA SER A 521 30.60 -4.59 -5.54
C SER A 521 29.08 -4.67 -5.71
N ILE A 522 28.45 -3.50 -5.72
CA ILE A 522 27.04 -3.38 -6.07
C ILE A 522 26.92 -3.39 -7.59
N VAL A 523 25.95 -4.12 -8.12
CA VAL A 523 25.69 -4.26 -9.55
C VAL A 523 24.62 -3.25 -9.97
N ASP A 524 24.92 -2.47 -10.99
CA ASP A 524 23.96 -1.57 -11.61
C ASP A 524 22.98 -2.35 -12.49
N ALA A 525 21.73 -2.38 -12.06
CA ALA A 525 20.61 -3.06 -12.73
C ALA A 525 19.60 -2.07 -13.31
N THR A 526 20.07 -0.87 -13.68
CA THR A 526 19.21 0.18 -14.26
C THR A 526 18.64 -0.30 -15.60
N PRO A 527 17.31 -0.24 -15.81
CA PRO A 527 16.67 -0.67 -17.05
C PRO A 527 17.05 0.24 -18.23
N PHE A 528 16.94 -0.28 -19.45
CA PHE A 528 17.20 0.42 -20.72
C PHE A 528 18.65 0.85 -20.95
N THR A 529 19.65 0.22 -20.30
CA THR A 529 21.06 0.64 -20.38
C THR A 529 21.89 -0.21 -21.33
N SER A 530 21.69 -1.52 -21.41
CA SER A 530 22.49 -2.45 -22.21
C SER A 530 21.62 -3.51 -22.88
N GLN A 531 22.00 -3.91 -24.10
CA GLN A 531 21.30 -4.96 -24.85
C GLN A 531 21.88 -6.37 -24.64
N ASN A 532 23.11 -6.51 -24.12
CA ASN A 532 23.84 -7.79 -24.06
C ASN A 532 24.22 -8.24 -22.63
N GLN A 533 23.47 -7.84 -21.62
CA GLN A 533 23.77 -8.15 -20.21
C GLN A 533 23.90 -9.65 -19.92
N VAL A 534 23.12 -10.50 -20.59
CA VAL A 534 23.19 -11.96 -20.41
C VAL A 534 24.56 -12.52 -20.82
N VAL A 535 25.07 -12.07 -21.97
CA VAL A 535 26.38 -12.52 -22.46
C VAL A 535 27.49 -12.07 -21.53
N GLU A 536 27.47 -10.80 -21.14
CA GLU A 536 28.43 -10.22 -20.21
C GLU A 536 28.44 -10.96 -18.86
N TYR A 537 27.28 -11.26 -18.30
CA TYR A 537 27.17 -11.99 -17.03
C TYR A 537 27.65 -13.44 -17.14
N ARG A 538 27.41 -14.10 -18.26
CA ARG A 538 27.95 -15.47 -18.49
C ARG A 538 29.49 -15.48 -18.53
N GLU A 539 30.07 -14.51 -19.19
CA GLU A 539 31.53 -14.35 -19.23
C GLU A 539 32.12 -14.04 -17.85
N LEU A 540 31.46 -13.10 -17.10
CA LEU A 540 31.90 -12.75 -15.75
C LEU A 540 31.72 -13.90 -14.76
N LEU A 541 30.64 -14.70 -14.85
CA LEU A 541 30.48 -15.90 -14.01
C LEU A 541 31.58 -16.91 -14.29
N THR A 542 31.87 -17.18 -15.56
CA THR A 542 32.93 -18.11 -15.96
C THR A 542 34.32 -17.66 -15.47
N SER A 543 34.63 -16.38 -15.61
CA SER A 543 35.91 -15.81 -15.15
C SER A 543 36.07 -15.87 -13.62
N ASN A 544 34.98 -15.88 -12.88
CA ASN A 544 34.95 -16.00 -11.41
C ASN A 544 34.85 -17.46 -10.92
N GLY A 545 34.89 -18.44 -11.79
CA GLY A 545 34.89 -19.87 -11.45
C GLY A 545 33.48 -20.44 -11.19
N PHE A 546 32.42 -19.78 -11.63
CA PHE A 546 31.08 -20.28 -11.59
C PHE A 546 30.62 -20.86 -12.91
N GLN A 547 29.59 -21.68 -12.89
CA GLN A 547 28.90 -22.11 -14.10
C GLN A 547 28.31 -20.90 -14.86
N PRO A 548 28.44 -20.83 -16.20
CA PRO A 548 27.99 -19.69 -16.99
C PRO A 548 26.45 -19.48 -16.93
N ASN A 549 25.70 -20.52 -16.58
CA ASN A 549 24.24 -20.48 -16.44
C ASN A 549 23.80 -20.07 -15.04
N GLY A 550 24.69 -19.91 -14.07
CA GLY A 550 24.33 -19.64 -12.68
C GLY A 550 23.76 -20.83 -11.91
N SER A 551 23.91 -22.05 -12.46
CA SER A 551 23.48 -23.30 -11.82
C SER A 551 24.62 -23.94 -11.01
N ASP A 552 24.24 -24.75 -10.02
CA ASP A 552 25.17 -25.58 -9.23
C ASP A 552 24.59 -27.00 -9.14
N MET A 553 25.52 -27.99 -9.08
CA MET A 553 25.15 -29.34 -8.67
C MET A 553 24.86 -29.35 -7.17
N MET A 554 23.69 -29.87 -6.80
CA MET A 554 23.26 -29.92 -5.41
C MET A 554 22.99 -31.34 -4.95
N TYR A 555 23.09 -31.55 -3.65
CA TYR A 555 22.80 -32.80 -2.96
C TYR A 555 21.55 -32.64 -2.13
N ASN A 556 20.69 -33.64 -2.13
CA ASN A 556 19.49 -33.67 -1.32
C ASN A 556 19.88 -33.78 0.17
N GLY A 557 19.43 -32.83 1.00
CA GLY A 557 19.76 -32.84 2.43
C GLY A 557 19.11 -33.99 3.20
N MET A 558 17.97 -34.51 2.73
CA MET A 558 17.26 -35.61 3.40
C MET A 558 17.87 -36.99 3.08
N THR A 559 18.28 -37.22 1.83
CA THR A 559 18.78 -38.53 1.38
C THR A 559 20.30 -38.57 1.25
N GLY A 560 20.97 -37.41 1.11
CA GLY A 560 22.39 -37.30 0.84
C GLY A 560 22.79 -37.60 -0.62
N GLU A 561 21.82 -37.92 -1.49
CA GLU A 561 22.05 -38.23 -2.89
C GLU A 561 22.22 -36.97 -3.73
N MET A 562 23.02 -37.07 -4.78
CA MET A 562 23.17 -36.00 -5.76
C MET A 562 21.84 -35.81 -6.53
N MET A 563 21.39 -34.58 -6.68
CA MET A 563 20.21 -34.28 -7.48
C MET A 563 20.52 -34.50 -8.98
N GLU A 564 19.57 -35.05 -9.70
CA GLU A 564 19.72 -35.39 -11.13
C GLU A 564 19.89 -34.17 -12.05
N MET A 565 19.54 -32.99 -11.56
CA MET A 565 19.56 -31.75 -12.32
C MET A 565 20.43 -30.70 -11.65
N GLU A 566 21.07 -29.87 -12.45
CA GLU A 566 21.69 -28.64 -11.98
C GLU A 566 20.62 -27.65 -11.51
N ILE A 567 20.81 -27.09 -10.33
CA ILE A 567 19.87 -26.16 -9.70
C ILE A 567 20.39 -24.73 -9.86
N PHE A 568 19.54 -23.86 -10.37
CA PHE A 568 19.84 -22.43 -10.43
C PHE A 568 19.83 -21.84 -9.01
N VAL A 569 20.97 -21.31 -8.57
CA VAL A 569 21.13 -20.79 -7.20
C VAL A 569 21.81 -19.44 -7.24
N GLY A 570 21.32 -18.50 -6.44
CA GLY A 570 21.97 -17.21 -6.26
C GLY A 570 21.19 -16.27 -5.38
N PRO A 571 21.80 -15.16 -4.96
CA PRO A 571 21.11 -14.16 -4.15
C PRO A 571 20.02 -13.47 -4.94
N VAL A 572 18.85 -13.31 -4.33
CA VAL A 572 17.73 -12.50 -4.85
C VAL A 572 17.18 -11.66 -3.69
N TYR A 573 16.84 -10.41 -3.96
CA TYR A 573 16.27 -9.54 -2.94
C TYR A 573 14.80 -9.86 -2.73
N TYR A 574 14.47 -10.32 -1.52
CA TYR A 574 13.12 -10.71 -1.14
C TYR A 574 12.49 -9.76 -0.14
N LEU A 575 11.18 -9.62 -0.27
CA LEU A 575 10.33 -8.77 0.56
C LEU A 575 9.40 -9.65 1.40
N ARG A 576 9.28 -9.34 2.68
CA ARG A 576 8.21 -9.88 3.52
C ARG A 576 6.99 -8.97 3.46
N SER A 577 5.83 -9.50 3.12
CA SER A 577 4.59 -8.73 3.08
C SER A 577 4.09 -8.41 4.50
N LYS A 578 3.47 -7.22 4.66
CA LYS A 578 2.72 -6.87 5.87
C LYS A 578 1.50 -7.76 6.13
N LEU A 579 1.05 -8.49 5.10
CA LEU A 579 -0.12 -9.38 5.18
C LEU A 579 0.31 -10.72 5.78
N MET A 580 0.24 -10.83 7.10
CA MET A 580 0.64 -12.01 7.85
C MET A 580 -0.55 -12.88 8.22
N VAL A 581 -0.34 -14.19 8.34
CA VAL A 581 -1.36 -15.16 8.76
C VAL A 581 -1.88 -14.85 10.15
N GLU A 582 -1.00 -14.45 11.06
CA GLU A 582 -1.35 -14.15 12.45
C GLU A 582 -2.45 -13.07 12.57
N ASP A 583 -2.48 -12.11 11.65
CA ASP A 583 -3.53 -11.08 11.62
C ASP A 583 -4.84 -11.56 10.97
N LYS A 584 -4.85 -12.70 10.30
CA LYS A 584 -5.99 -13.21 9.53
C LYS A 584 -6.64 -14.45 10.13
N ILE A 585 -5.92 -15.20 10.94
CA ILE A 585 -6.45 -16.40 11.60
C ILE A 585 -7.65 -16.01 12.47
N ASN A 586 -8.76 -16.69 12.26
CA ASN A 586 -9.97 -16.50 13.04
C ASN A 586 -10.45 -17.85 13.57
N TYR A 587 -10.75 -17.89 14.85
CA TYR A 587 -11.34 -19.07 15.52
C TYR A 587 -12.33 -18.59 16.58
N ARG A 588 -13.34 -19.41 16.84
CA ARG A 588 -14.35 -19.14 17.85
C ARG A 588 -14.84 -20.47 18.43
N ASP A 589 -14.97 -20.47 19.72
CA ASP A 589 -15.73 -21.48 20.47
C ASP A 589 -17.06 -20.85 20.90
N THR A 590 -17.10 -20.15 22.01
CA THR A 590 -18.23 -19.38 22.51
C THR A 590 -17.91 -17.89 22.45
N GLY A 591 -18.96 -17.05 22.40
CA GLY A 591 -18.73 -15.60 22.36
C GLY A 591 -20.02 -14.78 22.22
N ALA A 592 -19.84 -13.49 22.03
CA ALA A 592 -20.93 -12.53 21.93
C ALA A 592 -21.82 -12.78 20.70
N ARG A 593 -23.10 -12.53 20.86
CA ARG A 593 -24.14 -12.65 19.82
C ARG A 593 -24.79 -11.29 19.57
N THR A 594 -25.40 -11.13 18.40
CA THR A 594 -26.18 -9.94 18.06
C THR A 594 -27.46 -9.90 18.90
N LEU A 595 -27.90 -8.71 19.31
CA LEU A 595 -29.12 -8.54 20.11
C LEU A 595 -30.38 -8.84 19.29
N LEU A 596 -30.40 -8.53 18.00
CA LEU A 596 -31.59 -8.67 17.16
C LEU A 596 -31.82 -10.10 16.69
N THR A 597 -30.79 -10.75 16.19
CA THR A 597 -30.91 -12.08 15.55
C THR A 597 -30.37 -13.24 16.41
N HIS A 598 -29.75 -12.93 17.53
CA HIS A 598 -29.05 -13.88 18.41
C HIS A 598 -27.97 -14.73 17.70
N GLN A 599 -27.56 -14.34 16.48
CA GLN A 599 -26.49 -14.99 15.74
C GLN A 599 -25.12 -14.54 16.24
N PRO A 600 -24.07 -15.34 16.06
CA PRO A 600 -22.68 -14.93 16.35
C PRO A 600 -22.34 -13.61 15.65
N LEU A 601 -21.57 -12.73 16.32
CA LEU A 601 -21.06 -11.51 15.70
C LEU A 601 -20.16 -11.87 14.51
N GLU A 602 -19.99 -10.91 13.59
CA GLU A 602 -19.05 -11.00 12.49
C GLU A 602 -17.72 -10.32 12.86
N GLY A 603 -16.63 -10.81 12.28
CA GLY A 603 -15.30 -10.22 12.38
C GLY A 603 -14.44 -10.77 13.52
N ARG A 604 -13.16 -10.91 13.21
CA ARG A 604 -12.13 -11.44 14.11
C ARG A 604 -11.98 -10.61 15.40
N SER A 605 -11.97 -9.29 15.26
CA SER A 605 -11.77 -8.34 16.37
C SER A 605 -12.89 -8.41 17.42
N ALA A 606 -14.10 -8.74 17.01
CA ALA A 606 -15.25 -8.90 17.89
C ALA A 606 -15.38 -10.35 18.44
N GLY A 607 -14.44 -11.22 18.14
CA GLY A 607 -14.56 -12.65 18.46
C GLY A 607 -15.69 -13.32 17.70
N GLY A 608 -15.95 -12.90 16.47
CA GLY A 608 -17.03 -13.36 15.65
C GLY A 608 -16.87 -14.78 15.13
N GLY A 609 -17.98 -15.35 14.66
CA GLY A 609 -18.03 -16.69 14.09
C GLY A 609 -17.53 -16.75 12.65
N LEU A 610 -17.35 -17.96 12.16
CA LEU A 610 -17.09 -18.25 10.77
C LEU A 610 -18.42 -18.30 10.02
N ARG A 611 -18.49 -17.65 8.85
CA ARG A 611 -19.70 -17.60 8.05
C ARG A 611 -19.77 -18.80 7.11
N ILE A 612 -20.87 -19.55 7.17
CA ILE A 612 -21.29 -20.47 6.11
C ILE A 612 -22.20 -19.64 5.17
N GLY A 613 -21.70 -19.34 3.97
CA GLY A 613 -22.45 -18.57 3.00
C GLY A 613 -23.56 -19.39 2.32
N GLU A 614 -24.32 -18.75 1.45
CA GLU A 614 -25.42 -19.39 0.71
C GLU A 614 -24.91 -20.46 -0.27
N MET A 615 -23.76 -20.24 -0.91
CA MET A 615 -23.13 -21.19 -1.82
C MET A 615 -22.62 -22.43 -1.07
N GLU A 616 -22.04 -22.27 0.12
CA GLU A 616 -21.63 -23.36 1.01
C GLU A 616 -22.84 -24.15 1.52
N ARG A 617 -23.95 -23.51 1.83
CA ARG A 617 -25.22 -24.15 2.15
C ARG A 617 -25.68 -25.03 0.97
N ASP A 618 -25.64 -24.51 -0.24
CA ASP A 618 -26.07 -25.26 -1.44
C ASP A 618 -25.20 -26.51 -1.65
N ALA A 619 -23.90 -26.42 -1.43
CA ALA A 619 -22.98 -27.54 -1.47
C ALA A 619 -23.28 -28.60 -0.41
N LEU A 620 -23.58 -28.18 0.82
CA LEU A 620 -23.94 -29.07 1.93
C LEU A 620 -25.28 -29.79 1.66
N LEU A 621 -26.27 -29.08 1.10
CA LEU A 621 -27.56 -29.65 0.70
C LEU A 621 -27.37 -30.69 -0.42
N ALA A 622 -26.57 -30.37 -1.43
CA ALA A 622 -26.27 -31.28 -2.55
C ALA A 622 -25.55 -32.57 -2.07
N HIS A 623 -24.70 -32.45 -1.05
CA HIS A 623 -24.02 -33.59 -0.46
C HIS A 623 -24.92 -34.42 0.48
N GLY A 624 -26.03 -33.86 0.98
CA GLY A 624 -27.02 -34.55 1.80
C GLY A 624 -26.62 -34.76 3.27
N VAL A 625 -25.76 -33.92 3.82
CA VAL A 625 -25.27 -34.01 5.23
C VAL A 625 -26.23 -33.34 6.20
N SER A 626 -27.43 -33.86 6.37
CA SER A 626 -28.52 -33.25 7.14
C SER A 626 -28.16 -32.99 8.61
N ALA A 627 -27.50 -33.92 9.28
CA ALA A 627 -27.08 -33.75 10.67
C ALA A 627 -26.09 -32.62 10.88
N PHE A 628 -25.14 -32.43 9.93
CA PHE A 628 -24.20 -31.31 9.98
C PHE A 628 -24.92 -29.99 9.72
N ILE A 629 -25.90 -29.95 8.81
CA ILE A 629 -26.71 -28.78 8.54
C ILE A 629 -27.48 -28.37 9.79
N GLU A 630 -28.16 -29.33 10.44
CA GLU A 630 -28.88 -29.06 11.70
C GLU A 630 -27.95 -28.49 12.77
N GLU A 631 -26.83 -29.15 13.03
CA GLU A 631 -25.86 -28.65 14.00
C GLU A 631 -25.35 -27.24 13.69
N SER A 632 -24.98 -26.99 12.43
CA SER A 632 -24.35 -25.74 12.02
C SER A 632 -25.34 -24.55 12.00
N PHE A 633 -26.58 -24.77 11.57
CA PHE A 633 -27.57 -23.72 11.45
C PHE A 633 -28.46 -23.55 12.68
N MET A 634 -28.42 -24.47 13.63
CA MET A 634 -29.14 -24.39 14.91
C MET A 634 -28.18 -24.27 16.08
N LYS A 635 -27.60 -25.35 16.56
CA LYS A 635 -26.81 -25.43 17.81
C LYS A 635 -25.63 -24.46 17.83
N ARG A 636 -24.88 -24.35 16.76
CA ARG A 636 -23.73 -23.44 16.64
C ARG A 636 -24.14 -21.98 16.35
N SER A 637 -25.34 -21.76 15.83
CA SER A 637 -25.82 -20.45 15.42
C SER A 637 -26.76 -19.86 16.47
N ASP A 638 -28.06 -19.95 16.27
CA ASP A 638 -29.10 -19.24 16.99
C ASP A 638 -30.25 -20.15 17.47
N GLU A 639 -29.94 -21.38 17.88
CA GLU A 639 -30.93 -22.30 18.45
C GLU A 639 -31.65 -21.64 19.65
N HIS A 640 -32.96 -21.70 19.62
CA HIS A 640 -33.84 -21.12 20.62
C HIS A 640 -35.02 -22.06 20.88
N GLU A 641 -35.44 -22.18 22.14
CA GLU A 641 -36.63 -22.90 22.54
C GLU A 641 -37.81 -21.97 22.61
N VAL A 642 -38.86 -22.33 21.91
CA VAL A 642 -40.10 -21.52 21.83
C VAL A 642 -41.27 -22.37 22.29
N LEU A 643 -42.20 -21.76 23.00
CA LEU A 643 -43.44 -22.38 23.37
C LEU A 643 -44.37 -22.43 22.17
N TYR A 644 -44.80 -23.64 21.83
CA TYR A 644 -45.65 -23.89 20.66
C TYR A 644 -46.99 -24.51 21.10
N GLN A 645 -48.07 -23.90 20.67
CA GLN A 645 -49.42 -24.42 20.93
C GLN A 645 -49.92 -25.20 19.71
N LYS A 646 -50.02 -26.50 19.87
CA LYS A 646 -50.39 -27.42 18.79
C LYS A 646 -51.80 -27.18 18.23
N SER A 647 -52.75 -26.74 19.06
CA SER A 647 -54.14 -26.49 18.65
C SER A 647 -54.29 -25.26 17.73
N SER A 648 -53.50 -24.24 17.92
CA SER A 648 -53.59 -22.97 17.16
C SER A 648 -52.50 -22.81 16.13
N GLY A 649 -51.37 -23.55 16.24
CA GLY A 649 -50.20 -23.37 15.40
C GLY A 649 -49.39 -22.11 15.68
N LEU A 650 -49.57 -21.49 16.84
CA LEU A 650 -48.97 -20.21 17.23
C LEU A 650 -47.76 -20.42 18.16
N LEU A 651 -46.84 -19.48 18.10
CA LEU A 651 -45.66 -19.40 18.97
C LEU A 651 -45.91 -18.38 20.11
N ASP A 652 -45.36 -18.68 21.30
CA ASP A 652 -45.39 -17.80 22.49
C ASP A 652 -46.79 -17.18 22.79
N THR A 653 -47.82 -17.96 22.57
CA THR A 653 -49.19 -17.48 22.80
C THR A 653 -49.59 -17.48 24.30
N THR A 654 -50.39 -16.54 24.70
CA THR A 654 -50.99 -16.46 26.03
C THR A 654 -52.31 -17.25 26.14
N GLN A 655 -52.76 -17.92 25.09
CA GLN A 655 -53.99 -18.68 25.08
C GLN A 655 -53.83 -19.97 25.95
N GLU A 656 -54.89 -20.31 26.69
CA GLU A 656 -54.94 -21.53 27.49
C GLU A 656 -54.99 -22.78 26.58
N GLY A 657 -54.13 -23.76 26.84
CA GLY A 657 -54.09 -25.00 26.12
C GLY A 657 -52.76 -25.76 26.30
N PRO A 658 -52.69 -26.99 25.84
CA PRO A 658 -51.45 -27.76 25.91
C PRO A 658 -50.36 -27.13 25.05
N VAL A 659 -49.17 -26.92 25.64
CA VAL A 659 -48.02 -26.26 25.02
C VAL A 659 -46.87 -27.25 24.93
N ASP A 660 -46.29 -27.36 23.77
CA ASP A 660 -45.04 -28.13 23.54
C ASP A 660 -43.88 -27.18 23.39
N VAL A 661 -42.64 -27.68 23.59
CA VAL A 661 -41.42 -26.92 23.36
C VAL A 661 -40.88 -27.28 21.98
N LEU A 662 -40.78 -26.27 21.13
CA LEU A 662 -40.20 -26.42 19.78
C LEU A 662 -38.81 -25.76 19.75
N ARG A 663 -37.83 -26.46 19.21
CA ARG A 663 -36.51 -25.91 18.94
C ARG A 663 -36.42 -25.40 17.51
N MET A 664 -36.09 -24.14 17.35
CA MET A 664 -35.93 -23.51 16.04
C MET A 664 -34.84 -22.43 16.06
N PRO A 665 -34.34 -22.00 14.89
CA PRO A 665 -33.48 -20.83 14.83
C PRO A 665 -34.22 -19.57 15.32
N TYR A 666 -33.58 -18.75 16.16
CA TYR A 666 -34.16 -17.50 16.66
C TYR A 666 -34.56 -16.55 15.53
N SER A 667 -33.76 -16.50 14.45
CA SER A 667 -34.07 -15.73 13.24
C SER A 667 -35.41 -16.12 12.60
N MET A 668 -35.79 -17.39 12.67
CA MET A 668 -37.12 -17.84 12.19
C MET A 668 -38.22 -17.36 13.13
N SER A 669 -38.02 -17.44 14.43
CA SER A 669 -38.97 -16.88 15.42
C SER A 669 -39.13 -15.38 15.25
N LEU A 670 -38.02 -14.64 15.02
CA LEU A 670 -38.06 -13.21 14.73
C LEU A 670 -38.85 -12.92 13.46
N PHE A 671 -38.60 -13.65 12.38
CA PHE A 671 -39.32 -13.50 11.11
C PHE A 671 -40.84 -13.69 11.28
N ILE A 672 -41.26 -14.70 12.05
CA ILE A 672 -42.67 -14.94 12.37
C ILE A 672 -43.27 -13.75 13.12
N LYS A 673 -42.58 -13.24 14.13
CA LYS A 673 -43.01 -12.05 14.90
C LYS A 673 -43.06 -10.78 14.04
N GLU A 674 -42.15 -10.62 13.09
CA GLU A 674 -42.19 -9.50 12.12
C GLU A 674 -43.42 -9.61 11.18
N LEU A 675 -43.76 -10.82 10.71
CA LEU A 675 -44.97 -11.05 9.93
C LEU A 675 -46.21 -10.74 10.74
N GLU A 676 -46.28 -11.19 12.00
CA GLU A 676 -47.40 -10.87 12.91
C GLU A 676 -47.55 -9.35 13.14
N ALA A 677 -46.42 -8.63 13.25
CA ALA A 677 -46.42 -7.15 13.32
C ALA A 677 -46.99 -6.50 12.05
N MET A 678 -46.88 -7.15 10.91
CA MET A 678 -47.48 -6.72 9.64
C MET A 678 -48.94 -7.21 9.46
N HIS A 679 -49.56 -7.76 10.51
CA HIS A 679 -50.89 -8.36 10.49
C HIS A 679 -51.02 -9.64 9.62
N ILE A 680 -49.93 -10.35 9.41
CA ILE A 680 -49.89 -11.67 8.76
C ILE A 680 -49.63 -12.69 9.84
N GLN A 681 -50.56 -13.60 10.07
CA GLN A 681 -50.45 -14.64 11.09
C GLN A 681 -49.98 -15.97 10.45
N PRO A 682 -48.72 -16.31 10.50
CA PRO A 682 -48.23 -17.62 10.09
C PRO A 682 -48.63 -18.68 11.14
N ARG A 683 -48.98 -19.86 10.70
CA ARG A 683 -49.26 -21.02 11.56
C ARG A 683 -48.31 -22.13 11.25
N ILE A 684 -47.73 -22.72 12.28
CA ILE A 684 -46.86 -23.87 12.14
C ILE A 684 -47.70 -25.12 12.32
N GLU A 685 -47.63 -26.01 11.35
CA GLU A 685 -48.22 -27.34 11.44
C GLU A 685 -47.09 -28.35 11.68
N THR A 686 -47.22 -29.18 12.70
CA THR A 686 -46.31 -30.28 13.00
C THR A 686 -47.00 -31.61 12.70
N SER A 687 -46.28 -32.51 12.02
CA SER A 687 -46.76 -33.86 11.75
C SER A 687 -46.76 -34.74 12.98
#